data_63c81186c8d8052ed526460230daa738
#
_entry.id   63c81186c8d8052ed526460230daa738
#
_cell.length_a   1.000
_cell.length_b   1.000
_cell.length_c   1.000
_cell.angle_alpha   90.00
_cell.angle_beta   90.00
_cell.angle_gamma   90.00
#
_symmetry.space_group_name_H-M   'P 1'
#
loop_
_entity.id
_entity.type
_entity.pdbx_description
1 polymer ?
#
loop_
_entity_poly.entity_id
_entity_poly.type
_entity_poly.pdbx_seq_one_letter_code
_entity_poly.pdbx_strand_id
1 'polypeptide(L)'
;MLQPISKTITLPDGREIVIETGKLAKQADGSVTLRMGNTVLLATVCAAKDANPGVDFMPLQVEYKEKYAAFGRFPGGFTRREGKASDYEILTCRLVDRALRPLFPDDYHAEVFVNVILFSTDGVDMPDALAGLAASAALAVSDIPFNGPISEVRVARVNGEFIINPTFEQLESADIELMVGATLDNIMMVEGEMQEVQEAEMLEAIKVAHEAIKVQCQAQLKLSEAVGKLVKRTYCHEENDEDLRKDVHDSCYAKAYAVAVSGTDKHARAEAFDAIVEEYKAKFTEEELETKAPLIARYYHDVEKEAMRRAILDEGKRLDGRKTTEIRPIWIETDYLPGPHGSAVFTRGETQSLTTVTLGTKSDEKLVDDVLNYGKERFLLHYNFPPFSTGEARPQRGVGRREIGHGNLAHRALKRMLPAQYPYVVRVVSDILESNGSSSMATVCAGTLALRDAGVPIAKPVSGIAMGLISENKGTNYAILSDILGDEDHLGDMDFKVTGTADGITATQMDIKVDGLSYEILERALAQAREGRLHILGKILEAQPETREDLKPHAPRIVTLRIGKEFIGAVIGPGGKIIQGMQEKSGASISIEEVDGVGVVEISASNKDAIDTAVGLIKGIVAMPEVGEVYQGKISSVMPYGCFVEFLPGKDGLLHISEIDWKRYEKIEDTGLEEGQQIEVKLIDIDQKTGKFKLSRRALLPKPEGYKEPERRPRPDRGERRPR
;
A
#
# COMPACT_ATOMS: atom_id res chain seq x y z
N MET A 1 -11.44 -9.07 47.17
CA MET A 1 -12.38 -8.70 46.10
C MET A 1 -11.59 -7.97 45.03
N LEU A 2 -11.93 -8.18 43.76
CA LEU A 2 -11.36 -7.37 42.65
C LEU A 2 -11.92 -5.95 42.80
N GLN A 3 -11.07 -4.95 42.81
CA GLN A 3 -11.46 -3.53 42.79
C GLN A 3 -10.89 -2.90 41.51
N PRO A 4 -11.58 -3.04 40.38
CA PRO A 4 -11.14 -2.38 39.14
C PRO A 4 -11.29 -0.86 39.30
N ILE A 5 -10.31 -0.15 38.73
CA ILE A 5 -10.34 1.31 38.65
C ILE A 5 -10.50 1.65 37.14
N SER A 6 -11.45 2.54 36.87
CA SER A 6 -11.71 2.95 35.46
C SER A 6 -11.79 4.46 35.33
N LYS A 7 -11.52 4.93 34.12
CA LYS A 7 -11.71 6.29 33.65
C LYS A 7 -12.40 6.27 32.29
N THR A 8 -13.34 7.19 32.10
CA THR A 8 -14.06 7.36 30.84
C THR A 8 -13.61 8.65 30.16
N ILE A 9 -13.40 8.56 28.86
CA ILE A 9 -13.07 9.66 27.96
C ILE A 9 -14.23 9.79 26.98
N THR A 10 -14.82 10.99 26.87
CA THR A 10 -15.87 11.26 25.90
C THR A 10 -15.26 11.95 24.68
N LEU A 11 -15.44 11.39 23.49
CA LEU A 11 -15.03 11.98 22.22
C LEU A 11 -15.96 13.14 21.83
N PRO A 12 -15.54 14.04 20.90
CA PRO A 12 -16.36 15.18 20.47
C PRO A 12 -17.75 14.80 19.94
N ASP A 13 -17.91 13.62 19.38
CA ASP A 13 -19.16 13.07 18.85
C ASP A 13 -20.02 12.33 19.88
N GLY A 14 -19.58 12.28 21.14
CA GLY A 14 -20.30 11.65 22.26
C GLY A 14 -19.98 10.17 22.46
N ARG A 15 -19.16 9.53 21.60
CA ARG A 15 -18.67 8.16 21.85
C ARG A 15 -17.75 8.14 23.06
N GLU A 16 -17.74 7.04 23.78
CA GLU A 16 -16.97 6.89 25.01
C GLU A 16 -15.86 5.84 24.87
N ILE A 17 -14.68 6.17 25.39
CA ILE A 17 -13.57 5.25 25.60
C ILE A 17 -13.43 5.01 27.09
N VAL A 18 -13.52 3.75 27.52
CA VAL A 18 -13.36 3.35 28.93
C VAL A 18 -12.02 2.62 29.07
N ILE A 19 -11.17 3.15 29.96
CA ILE A 19 -9.89 2.51 30.34
C ILE A 19 -10.07 1.94 31.75
N GLU A 20 -9.86 0.62 31.90
CA GLU A 20 -10.00 -0.10 33.19
C GLU A 20 -8.70 -0.85 33.50
N THR A 21 -8.29 -0.81 34.77
CA THR A 21 -7.14 -1.59 35.28
C THR A 21 -7.48 -2.37 36.54
N GLY A 22 -6.61 -3.30 36.97
CA GLY A 22 -6.74 -4.08 38.18
C GLY A 22 -7.59 -5.33 38.08
N LYS A 23 -8.10 -5.69 36.89
CA LYS A 23 -8.98 -6.85 36.67
C LYS A 23 -8.29 -8.01 35.96
N LEU A 24 -7.60 -7.75 34.86
CA LEU A 24 -6.95 -8.74 34.01
C LEU A 24 -5.43 -8.62 34.08
N ALA A 25 -4.71 -9.69 33.71
CA ALA A 25 -3.26 -9.74 33.52
C ALA A 25 -2.44 -9.14 34.66
N LYS A 26 -2.75 -9.46 35.90
CA LYS A 26 -2.16 -8.88 37.12
C LYS A 26 -0.69 -9.24 37.38
N GLN A 27 -0.10 -10.14 36.61
CA GLN A 27 1.32 -10.47 36.70
C GLN A 27 2.21 -9.55 35.87
N ALA A 28 1.62 -8.80 34.94
CA ALA A 28 2.33 -7.76 34.20
C ALA A 28 2.62 -6.56 35.13
N ASP A 29 3.70 -5.81 34.86
CA ASP A 29 4.02 -4.57 35.58
C ASP A 29 2.92 -3.52 35.45
N GLY A 30 2.26 -3.46 34.28
CA GLY A 30 1.06 -2.69 34.03
C GLY A 30 0.13 -3.42 33.07
N SER A 31 -1.18 -3.31 33.32
CA SER A 31 -2.22 -3.86 32.42
C SER A 31 -3.46 -3.03 32.43
N VAL A 32 -4.05 -2.81 31.25
CA VAL A 32 -5.31 -2.11 31.07
C VAL A 32 -6.18 -2.82 30.05
N THR A 33 -7.50 -2.78 30.25
CA THR A 33 -8.47 -3.00 29.18
C THR A 33 -8.98 -1.66 28.70
N LEU A 34 -9.00 -1.49 27.39
CA LEU A 34 -9.58 -0.31 26.74
C LEU A 34 -10.78 -0.74 25.92
N ARG A 35 -11.88 -0.06 26.10
CA ARG A 35 -13.13 -0.36 25.40
C ARG A 35 -13.71 0.89 24.76
N MET A 36 -14.07 0.76 23.48
CA MET A 36 -14.88 1.73 22.74
C MET A 36 -15.96 0.97 21.98
N GLY A 37 -17.22 1.23 22.31
CA GLY A 37 -18.32 0.42 21.76
C GLY A 37 -18.14 -1.07 22.05
N ASN A 38 -18.09 -1.89 21.00
CA ASN A 38 -17.84 -3.34 21.07
C ASN A 38 -16.36 -3.70 20.82
N THR A 39 -15.51 -2.72 20.52
CA THR A 39 -14.07 -2.91 20.38
C THR A 39 -13.40 -2.92 21.74
N VAL A 40 -12.70 -4.01 22.07
CA VAL A 40 -12.00 -4.21 23.36
C VAL A 40 -10.57 -4.66 23.13
N LEU A 41 -9.63 -3.85 23.63
CA LEU A 41 -8.20 -4.14 23.64
C LEU A 41 -7.76 -4.49 25.07
N LEU A 42 -6.82 -5.41 25.20
CA LEU A 42 -5.99 -5.62 26.38
C LEU A 42 -4.58 -5.19 26.08
N ALA A 43 -4.05 -4.21 26.81
CA ALA A 43 -2.66 -3.83 26.76
C ALA A 43 -1.94 -4.26 28.04
N THR A 44 -0.73 -4.80 27.90
CA THR A 44 0.14 -5.20 29.00
C THR A 44 1.54 -4.70 28.75
N VAL A 45 2.25 -4.37 29.81
CA VAL A 45 3.66 -4.01 29.77
C VAL A 45 4.42 -4.77 30.83
N CYS A 46 5.59 -5.29 30.43
CA CYS A 46 6.57 -5.92 31.33
C CYS A 46 7.96 -5.36 31.01
N ALA A 47 8.77 -5.09 32.02
CA ALA A 47 10.14 -4.68 31.87
C ALA A 47 11.08 -5.58 32.67
N ALA A 48 12.28 -5.83 32.14
CA ALA A 48 13.36 -6.44 32.91
C ALA A 48 13.69 -5.56 34.12
N LYS A 49 14.20 -6.17 35.19
CA LYS A 49 14.58 -5.42 36.41
C LYS A 49 15.80 -4.55 36.20
N ASP A 50 16.75 -5.07 35.44
CA ASP A 50 18.04 -4.44 35.17
C ASP A 50 18.33 -4.52 33.66
N ALA A 51 19.27 -3.69 33.20
CA ALA A 51 19.80 -3.75 31.85
C ALA A 51 20.69 -4.97 31.65
N ASN A 52 20.71 -5.53 30.44
CA ASN A 52 21.69 -6.56 30.10
C ASN A 52 23.09 -5.94 29.99
N PRO A 53 24.15 -6.65 30.43
CA PRO A 53 25.52 -6.12 30.35
C PRO A 53 25.92 -5.73 28.92
N GLY A 54 26.46 -4.53 28.75
CA GLY A 54 26.94 -4.03 27.47
C GLY A 54 25.88 -3.48 26.54
N VAL A 55 24.65 -3.33 26.98
CA VAL A 55 23.58 -2.67 26.22
C VAL A 55 23.54 -1.18 26.58
N ASP A 56 23.68 -0.33 25.57
CA ASP A 56 23.70 1.14 25.64
C ASP A 56 22.47 1.82 25.06
N PHE A 57 21.42 1.06 24.85
CA PHE A 57 20.11 1.55 24.34
C PHE A 57 18.96 0.82 25.03
N MET A 58 17.77 1.36 24.94
CA MET A 58 16.56 0.72 25.49
C MET A 58 15.94 -0.25 24.46
N PRO A 59 15.99 -1.58 24.71
CA PRO A 59 15.36 -2.58 23.85
C PRO A 59 13.84 -2.58 24.06
N LEU A 60 13.11 -1.79 23.26
CA LEU A 60 11.64 -1.78 23.23
C LEU A 60 11.12 -2.73 22.17
N GLN A 61 10.24 -3.64 22.57
CA GLN A 61 9.48 -4.47 21.66
C GLN A 61 8.00 -4.24 21.85
N VAL A 62 7.35 -3.74 20.82
CA VAL A 62 5.90 -3.58 20.75
C VAL A 62 5.32 -4.68 19.88
N GLU A 63 4.26 -5.33 20.38
CA GLU A 63 3.45 -6.28 19.62
C GLU A 63 1.98 -5.86 19.66
N TYR A 64 1.37 -5.84 18.49
CA TYR A 64 -0.07 -5.69 18.30
C TYR A 64 -0.58 -6.93 17.61
N LYS A 65 -1.66 -7.50 18.12
CA LYS A 65 -2.27 -8.73 17.57
C LYS A 65 -3.78 -8.63 17.51
N GLU A 66 -4.32 -9.03 16.38
CA GLU A 66 -5.73 -9.25 16.18
C GLU A 66 -6.04 -10.74 16.17
N LYS A 67 -7.02 -11.14 16.97
CA LYS A 67 -7.48 -12.53 16.99
C LYS A 67 -8.76 -12.66 16.17
N TYR A 68 -8.82 -13.66 15.29
CA TYR A 68 -10.04 -13.94 14.53
C TYR A 68 -11.24 -14.21 15.43
N ALA A 69 -11.00 -14.78 16.63
CA ALA A 69 -12.02 -14.97 17.65
C ALA A 69 -12.66 -13.67 18.14
N ALA A 70 -11.93 -12.52 18.06
CA ALA A 70 -12.47 -11.21 18.46
C ALA A 70 -13.65 -10.77 17.57
N PHE A 71 -13.68 -11.22 16.33
CA PHE A 71 -14.76 -10.97 15.36
C PHE A 71 -15.63 -12.20 15.10
N GLY A 72 -15.50 -13.26 15.92
CA GLY A 72 -16.26 -14.50 15.76
C GLY A 72 -15.93 -15.29 14.47
N ARG A 73 -14.72 -15.13 13.92
CA ARG A 73 -14.26 -15.78 12.67
C ARG A 73 -13.20 -16.83 12.95
N PHE A 74 -13.01 -17.74 11.98
CA PHE A 74 -11.88 -18.65 11.95
C PHE A 74 -10.79 -18.11 11.07
N PRO A 75 -9.50 -18.28 11.47
CA PRO A 75 -8.39 -17.96 10.59
C PRO A 75 -8.45 -18.78 9.30
N GLY A 76 -8.03 -18.18 8.18
CA GLY A 76 -7.77 -18.90 6.94
C GLY A 76 -6.62 -19.89 7.07
N GLY A 77 -6.28 -20.53 5.97
CA GLY A 77 -5.18 -21.49 5.90
C GLY A 77 -5.50 -22.86 6.51
N PHE A 78 -4.54 -23.78 6.39
CA PHE A 78 -4.73 -25.19 6.72
C PHE A 78 -4.85 -25.45 8.24
N THR A 79 -4.04 -24.78 9.05
CA THR A 79 -3.98 -25.00 10.50
C THR A 79 -5.13 -24.35 11.27
N ARG A 80 -5.90 -23.47 10.65
CA ARG A 80 -6.97 -22.69 11.29
C ARG A 80 -6.51 -21.98 12.58
N ARG A 81 -5.27 -21.49 12.58
CA ARG A 81 -4.65 -20.78 13.70
C ARG A 81 -3.94 -19.55 13.18
N GLU A 82 -3.92 -18.47 13.98
CA GLU A 82 -3.14 -17.28 13.73
C GLU A 82 -1.66 -17.65 13.51
N GLY A 83 -1.07 -17.16 12.43
CA GLY A 83 0.31 -17.45 12.02
C GLY A 83 1.25 -16.29 12.29
N LYS A 84 1.96 -15.87 11.24
CA LYS A 84 2.79 -14.67 11.25
C LYS A 84 1.89 -13.43 11.36
N ALA A 85 2.42 -12.37 11.97
CA ALA A 85 1.74 -11.08 11.98
C ALA A 85 1.48 -10.59 10.55
N SER A 86 0.29 -10.04 10.31
CA SER A 86 -0.07 -9.40 9.05
C SER A 86 0.71 -8.08 8.88
N ASP A 87 0.76 -7.57 7.65
CA ASP A 87 1.37 -6.25 7.39
C ASP A 87 0.67 -5.16 8.22
N TYR A 88 -0.65 -5.25 8.37
CA TYR A 88 -1.43 -4.32 9.18
C TYR A 88 -1.05 -4.36 10.68
N GLU A 89 -0.91 -5.55 11.26
CA GLU A 89 -0.44 -5.71 12.65
C GLU A 89 0.98 -5.15 12.83
N ILE A 90 1.88 -5.38 11.86
CA ILE A 90 3.25 -4.84 11.88
C ILE A 90 3.24 -3.32 11.79
N LEU A 91 2.41 -2.73 10.94
CA LEU A 91 2.29 -1.27 10.82
C LEU A 91 1.76 -0.65 12.10
N THR A 92 0.76 -1.25 12.73
CA THR A 92 0.24 -0.79 14.03
C THR A 92 1.31 -0.89 15.12
N CYS A 93 2.09 -2.00 15.18
CA CYS A 93 3.24 -2.11 16.09
C CYS A 93 4.21 -0.93 15.91
N ARG A 94 4.48 -0.55 14.67
CA ARG A 94 5.43 0.54 14.35
C ARG A 94 4.90 1.91 14.77
N LEU A 95 3.61 2.18 14.61
CA LEU A 95 2.99 3.42 15.08
C LEU A 95 3.17 3.55 16.59
N VAL A 96 2.76 2.54 17.34
CA VAL A 96 2.88 2.52 18.80
C VAL A 96 4.33 2.61 19.27
N ASP A 97 5.28 1.86 18.67
CA ASP A 97 6.71 1.92 19.02
C ASP A 97 7.27 3.34 18.84
N ARG A 98 6.99 3.97 17.70
CA ARG A 98 7.48 5.32 17.38
C ARG A 98 6.91 6.40 18.30
N ALA A 99 5.68 6.24 18.75
CA ALA A 99 5.05 7.13 19.70
C ALA A 99 5.62 6.97 21.12
N LEU A 100 5.87 5.73 21.57
CA LEU A 100 6.32 5.46 22.93
C LEU A 100 7.83 5.65 23.13
N ARG A 101 8.65 5.21 22.17
CA ARG A 101 10.11 5.12 22.30
C ARG A 101 10.78 6.42 22.73
N PRO A 102 10.46 7.60 22.18
CA PRO A 102 11.11 8.86 22.55
C PRO A 102 10.82 9.33 23.98
N LEU A 103 9.87 8.68 24.67
CA LEU A 103 9.43 9.08 26.01
C LEU A 103 10.06 8.22 27.13
N PHE A 104 10.87 7.22 26.78
CA PHE A 104 11.72 6.56 27.76
C PHE A 104 12.95 7.41 28.02
N PRO A 105 13.47 7.45 29.25
CA PRO A 105 14.72 8.13 29.57
C PRO A 105 15.88 7.52 28.75
N ASP A 106 16.79 8.34 28.26
CA ASP A 106 17.92 7.92 27.44
C ASP A 106 18.86 6.94 28.20
N ASP A 107 18.96 7.09 29.50
CA ASP A 107 19.78 6.26 30.41
C ASP A 107 19.05 4.99 30.91
N TYR A 108 17.83 4.72 30.41
CA TYR A 108 17.07 3.52 30.76
C TYR A 108 17.28 2.41 29.71
N HIS A 109 18.04 1.37 30.05
CA HIS A 109 18.46 0.32 29.09
C HIS A 109 17.86 -1.07 29.36
N ALA A 110 16.91 -1.20 30.28
CA ALA A 110 16.21 -2.47 30.52
C ALA A 110 15.27 -2.81 29.37
N GLU A 111 15.15 -4.10 29.04
CA GLU A 111 14.21 -4.57 28.02
C GLU A 111 12.76 -4.29 28.43
N VAL A 112 11.97 -3.75 27.51
CA VAL A 112 10.54 -3.45 27.70
C VAL A 112 9.73 -4.14 26.61
N PHE A 113 8.71 -4.91 27.04
CA PHE A 113 7.75 -5.59 26.16
C PHE A 113 6.36 -5.02 26.36
N VAL A 114 5.83 -4.45 25.30
CA VAL A 114 4.45 -3.91 25.23
C VAL A 114 3.62 -4.81 24.33
N ASN A 115 2.53 -5.36 24.86
CA ASN A 115 1.61 -6.19 24.06
C ASN A 115 0.22 -5.57 24.07
N VAL A 116 -0.35 -5.36 22.89
CA VAL A 116 -1.73 -4.91 22.69
C VAL A 116 -2.46 -5.97 21.88
N ILE A 117 -3.56 -6.48 22.43
CA ILE A 117 -4.31 -7.60 21.82
C ILE A 117 -5.78 -7.21 21.67
N LEU A 118 -6.31 -7.37 20.47
CA LEU A 118 -7.74 -7.23 20.19
C LEU A 118 -8.48 -8.49 20.63
N PHE A 119 -9.44 -8.32 21.56
CA PHE A 119 -10.26 -9.42 22.10
C PHE A 119 -11.73 -9.37 21.69
N SER A 120 -12.22 -8.22 21.24
CA SER A 120 -13.58 -8.06 20.74
C SER A 120 -13.67 -6.92 19.75
N THR A 121 -14.48 -7.09 18.71
CA THR A 121 -14.83 -6.03 17.76
C THR A 121 -16.09 -6.43 17.00
N ASP A 122 -16.83 -5.44 16.51
CA ASP A 122 -17.95 -5.60 15.58
C ASP A 122 -17.63 -5.07 14.17
N GLY A 123 -16.37 -4.61 13.96
CA GLY A 123 -15.94 -4.07 12.69
C GLY A 123 -16.37 -2.62 12.43
N VAL A 124 -16.85 -1.90 13.45
CA VAL A 124 -17.25 -0.48 13.33
C VAL A 124 -16.08 0.44 13.68
N ASP A 125 -15.59 0.34 14.92
CA ASP A 125 -14.48 1.16 15.41
C ASP A 125 -13.13 0.51 15.09
N MET A 126 -12.17 1.33 14.66
CA MET A 126 -10.84 0.89 14.27
C MET A 126 -9.95 0.65 15.50
N PRO A 127 -9.51 -0.59 15.78
CA PRO A 127 -8.74 -0.88 16.99
C PRO A 127 -7.32 -0.31 16.98
N ASP A 128 -6.71 -0.12 15.81
CA ASP A 128 -5.37 0.46 15.66
C ASP A 128 -5.31 1.91 16.16
N ALA A 129 -6.38 2.68 15.96
CA ALA A 129 -6.51 4.04 16.47
C ALA A 129 -6.56 4.13 18.01
N LEU A 130 -6.75 2.99 18.67
CA LEU A 130 -6.83 2.88 20.13
C LEU A 130 -5.59 2.22 20.74
N ALA A 131 -4.73 1.63 19.92
CA ALA A 131 -3.60 0.82 20.35
C ALA A 131 -2.56 1.63 21.13
N GLY A 132 -2.22 2.84 20.64
CA GLY A 132 -1.28 3.73 21.31
C GLY A 132 -1.77 4.21 22.68
N LEU A 133 -3.05 4.58 22.76
CA LEU A 133 -3.68 4.94 24.04
C LEU A 133 -3.66 3.77 25.03
N ALA A 134 -3.97 2.57 24.60
CA ALA A 134 -3.97 1.38 25.44
C ALA A 134 -2.56 1.03 25.94
N ALA A 135 -1.55 1.10 25.07
CA ALA A 135 -0.16 0.86 25.40
C ALA A 135 0.38 1.88 26.40
N SER A 136 0.14 3.17 26.16
CA SER A 136 0.55 4.25 27.05
C SER A 136 -0.15 4.17 28.41
N ALA A 137 -1.46 3.83 28.44
CA ALA A 137 -2.19 3.64 29.67
C ALA A 137 -1.63 2.46 30.51
N ALA A 138 -1.19 1.38 29.88
CA ALA A 138 -0.52 0.26 30.56
C ALA A 138 0.81 0.72 31.22
N LEU A 139 1.61 1.55 30.54
CA LEU A 139 2.79 2.19 31.09
C LEU A 139 2.45 3.17 32.22
N ALA A 140 1.40 3.94 32.08
CA ALA A 140 0.97 4.91 33.07
C ALA A 140 0.59 4.25 34.43
N VAL A 141 -0.02 3.05 34.40
CA VAL A 141 -0.38 2.30 35.60
C VAL A 141 0.73 1.36 36.11
N SER A 142 1.90 1.33 35.45
CA SER A 142 3.10 0.62 35.88
C SER A 142 4.06 1.54 36.64
N ASP A 143 5.11 0.96 37.22
CA ASP A 143 6.22 1.72 37.82
C ASP A 143 7.43 1.83 36.88
N ILE A 144 7.31 1.42 35.62
CA ILE A 144 8.36 1.54 34.61
C ILE A 144 8.65 3.02 34.34
N PRO A 145 9.93 3.44 34.27
CA PRO A 145 10.32 4.79 33.90
C PRO A 145 9.79 5.17 32.50
N PHE A 146 8.98 6.21 32.47
CA PHE A 146 8.32 6.67 31.24
C PHE A 146 7.85 8.12 31.39
N ASN A 147 8.31 9.01 30.52
CA ASN A 147 8.04 10.45 30.55
C ASN A 147 6.72 10.84 29.87
N GLY A 148 5.83 9.87 29.63
CA GLY A 148 4.49 10.12 29.14
C GLY A 148 3.53 10.69 30.20
N PRO A 149 2.24 10.66 29.95
CA PRO A 149 1.56 9.82 28.97
C PRO A 149 1.59 10.39 27.54
N ILE A 150 1.40 9.49 26.59
CA ILE A 150 1.14 9.80 25.19
C ILE A 150 -0.21 9.20 24.78
N SER A 151 -0.81 9.70 23.73
CA SER A 151 -1.88 9.00 23.04
C SER A 151 -1.77 9.11 21.56
N GLU A 152 -2.46 8.24 20.85
CA GLU A 152 -2.65 8.26 19.42
C GLU A 152 -4.13 8.40 19.10
N VAL A 153 -4.46 9.19 18.10
CA VAL A 153 -5.78 9.23 17.48
C VAL A 153 -5.66 9.22 15.98
N ARG A 154 -6.65 8.60 15.33
CA ARG A 154 -6.85 8.78 13.90
C ARG A 154 -7.72 10.00 13.69
N VAL A 155 -7.28 10.95 12.87
CA VAL A 155 -8.10 12.08 12.40
C VAL A 155 -8.37 11.89 10.91
N ALA A 156 -9.61 12.00 10.52
CA ALA A 156 -10.03 12.02 9.12
C ALA A 156 -10.80 13.29 8.81
N ARG A 157 -10.72 13.76 7.56
CA ARG A 157 -11.61 14.80 7.06
C ARG A 157 -12.59 14.17 6.08
N VAL A 158 -13.89 14.28 6.39
CA VAL A 158 -14.99 13.72 5.61
C VAL A 158 -15.96 14.85 5.31
N ASN A 159 -16.22 15.12 4.04
CA ASN A 159 -17.08 16.23 3.60
C ASN A 159 -16.70 17.60 4.21
N GLY A 160 -15.40 17.84 4.43
CA GLY A 160 -14.88 19.07 4.99
C GLY A 160 -14.87 19.16 6.53
N GLU A 161 -15.39 18.14 7.22
CA GLU A 161 -15.43 18.09 8.70
C GLU A 161 -14.39 17.10 9.24
N PHE A 162 -13.69 17.47 10.33
CA PHE A 162 -12.74 16.59 10.99
C PHE A 162 -13.45 15.66 11.99
N ILE A 163 -13.11 14.37 11.89
CA ILE A 163 -13.63 13.32 12.76
C ILE A 163 -12.47 12.65 13.48
N ILE A 164 -12.57 12.51 14.81
CA ILE A 164 -11.60 11.77 15.63
C ILE A 164 -12.03 10.31 15.73
N ASN A 165 -11.10 9.40 15.47
CA ASN A 165 -11.31 7.96 15.42
C ASN A 165 -12.54 7.61 14.56
N PRO A 166 -12.49 7.91 13.24
CA PRO A 166 -13.56 7.60 12.31
C PRO A 166 -13.85 6.10 12.27
N THR A 167 -15.06 5.74 11.87
CA THR A 167 -15.40 4.35 11.56
C THR A 167 -14.80 3.93 10.22
N PHE A 168 -14.75 2.61 9.95
CA PHE A 168 -14.31 2.10 8.63
C PHE A 168 -15.11 2.71 7.47
N GLU A 169 -16.45 2.82 7.62
CA GLU A 169 -17.32 3.40 6.60
C GLU A 169 -17.01 4.88 6.34
N GLN A 170 -16.74 5.66 7.39
CA GLN A 170 -16.40 7.08 7.25
C GLN A 170 -15.08 7.29 6.49
N LEU A 171 -14.10 6.39 6.66
CA LEU A 171 -12.82 6.49 5.97
C LEU A 171 -12.91 6.31 4.46
N GLU A 172 -13.88 5.58 3.94
CA GLU A 172 -14.04 5.36 2.49
C GLU A 172 -14.17 6.67 1.72
N SER A 173 -14.74 7.70 2.34
CA SER A 173 -14.96 9.03 1.74
C SER A 173 -14.01 10.12 2.24
N ALA A 174 -13.01 9.76 3.06
CA ALA A 174 -12.07 10.70 3.62
C ALA A 174 -11.02 11.20 2.59
N ASP A 175 -10.78 12.51 2.56
CA ASP A 175 -9.72 13.14 1.78
C ASP A 175 -8.44 13.37 2.60
N ILE A 176 -8.53 13.34 3.93
CA ILE A 176 -7.42 13.31 4.88
C ILE A 176 -7.62 12.12 5.81
N GLU A 177 -6.58 11.34 6.00
CA GLU A 177 -6.48 10.30 7.01
C GLU A 177 -5.08 10.32 7.63
N LEU A 178 -4.99 10.75 8.89
CA LEU A 178 -3.74 10.82 9.64
C LEU A 178 -3.87 10.09 10.98
N MET A 179 -2.86 9.29 11.32
CA MET A 179 -2.58 8.86 12.67
C MET A 179 -1.64 9.88 13.31
N VAL A 180 -2.03 10.44 14.44
CA VAL A 180 -1.24 11.42 15.19
C VAL A 180 -0.98 10.89 16.59
N GLY A 181 0.29 10.84 16.98
CA GLY A 181 0.75 10.54 18.34
C GLY A 181 1.29 11.80 19.00
N ALA A 182 0.83 12.10 20.22
CA ALA A 182 1.23 13.31 20.94
C ALA A 182 1.16 13.14 22.45
N THR A 183 1.98 13.91 23.17
CA THR A 183 1.85 14.14 24.61
C THR A 183 0.86 15.26 24.89
N LEU A 184 0.78 15.72 26.14
CA LEU A 184 0.00 16.93 26.48
C LEU A 184 0.49 18.17 25.73
N ASP A 185 1.79 18.28 25.50
CA ASP A 185 2.41 19.51 25.02
C ASP A 185 2.96 19.38 23.59
N ASN A 186 3.35 18.18 23.16
CA ASN A 186 4.16 18.00 21.96
C ASN A 186 3.60 16.92 21.02
N ILE A 187 3.63 17.22 19.70
CA ILE A 187 3.44 16.23 18.65
C ILE A 187 4.71 15.37 18.57
N MET A 188 4.55 14.05 18.55
CA MET A 188 5.66 13.10 18.52
C MET A 188 5.71 12.30 17.21
N MET A 189 4.55 11.98 16.63
CA MET A 189 4.47 11.15 15.43
C MET A 189 3.25 11.54 14.60
N VAL A 190 3.42 11.61 13.28
CA VAL A 190 2.32 11.74 12.32
C VAL A 190 2.56 10.79 11.16
N GLU A 191 1.55 10.05 10.76
CA GLU A 191 1.61 9.19 9.57
C GLU A 191 0.24 9.08 8.92
N GLY A 192 0.18 9.18 7.59
CA GLY A 192 -1.08 8.96 6.88
C GLY A 192 -1.03 9.32 5.40
N GLU A 193 -2.24 9.38 4.82
CA GLU A 193 -2.44 9.64 3.40
C GLU A 193 -3.53 10.69 3.18
N MET A 194 -3.44 11.36 2.05
CA MET A 194 -4.31 12.49 1.71
C MET A 194 -4.57 12.55 0.20
N GLN A 195 -5.65 13.23 -0.18
CA GLN A 195 -6.01 13.47 -1.59
C GLN A 195 -5.55 14.87 -2.00
N GLU A 196 -4.24 15.03 -2.23
CA GLU A 196 -3.63 16.28 -2.70
C GLU A 196 -4.04 17.51 -1.87
N VAL A 197 -3.98 17.38 -0.53
CA VAL A 197 -4.33 18.49 0.37
C VAL A 197 -3.18 19.49 0.52
N GLN A 198 -3.54 20.72 0.89
CA GLN A 198 -2.56 21.77 1.15
C GLN A 198 -1.89 21.60 2.52
N GLU A 199 -0.69 22.13 2.65
CA GLU A 199 0.11 22.07 3.87
C GLU A 199 -0.63 22.61 5.11
N ALA A 200 -1.37 23.73 4.95
CA ALA A 200 -2.16 24.33 6.03
C ALA A 200 -3.32 23.42 6.50
N GLU A 201 -3.96 22.71 5.59
CA GLU A 201 -5.06 21.78 5.92
C GLU A 201 -4.55 20.57 6.71
N MET A 202 -3.37 20.04 6.32
CA MET A 202 -2.71 18.97 7.08
C MET A 202 -2.34 19.44 8.49
N LEU A 203 -1.80 20.65 8.63
CA LEU A 203 -1.46 21.23 9.94
C LEU A 203 -2.70 21.41 10.82
N GLU A 204 -3.84 21.79 10.25
CA GLU A 204 -5.10 21.90 10.97
C GLU A 204 -5.60 20.53 11.47
N ALA A 205 -5.50 19.51 10.64
CA ALA A 205 -5.83 18.13 11.05
C ALA A 205 -4.98 17.68 12.26
N ILE A 206 -3.67 17.99 12.26
CA ILE A 206 -2.75 17.67 13.36
C ILE A 206 -3.19 18.41 14.64
N LYS A 207 -3.56 19.70 14.55
CA LYS A 207 -4.05 20.48 15.71
C LYS A 207 -5.32 19.90 16.30
N VAL A 208 -6.30 19.54 15.46
CA VAL A 208 -7.55 18.92 15.89
C VAL A 208 -7.27 17.58 16.60
N ALA A 209 -6.38 16.76 16.06
CA ALA A 209 -5.95 15.52 16.69
C ALA A 209 -5.29 15.76 18.06
N HIS A 210 -4.41 16.75 18.17
CA HIS A 210 -3.71 17.06 19.42
C HIS A 210 -4.66 17.48 20.54
N GLU A 211 -5.69 18.27 20.24
CA GLU A 211 -6.69 18.65 21.26
C GLU A 211 -7.44 17.42 21.80
N ALA A 212 -7.78 16.44 20.95
CA ALA A 212 -8.36 15.18 21.40
C ALA A 212 -7.39 14.35 22.24
N ILE A 213 -6.12 14.31 21.85
CA ILE A 213 -5.06 13.59 22.58
C ILE A 213 -4.84 14.16 23.97
N LYS A 214 -4.85 15.47 24.16
CA LYS A 214 -4.72 16.12 25.48
C LYS A 214 -5.74 15.60 26.49
N VAL A 215 -6.99 15.42 26.07
CA VAL A 215 -8.04 14.86 26.92
C VAL A 215 -7.71 13.41 27.34
N GLN A 216 -7.20 12.62 26.39
CA GLN A 216 -6.83 11.24 26.62
C GLN A 216 -5.60 11.11 27.54
N CYS A 217 -4.61 11.96 27.40
CA CYS A 217 -3.44 12.03 28.28
C CYS A 217 -3.85 12.42 29.72
N GLN A 218 -4.73 13.41 29.88
CA GLN A 218 -5.25 13.80 31.21
C GLN A 218 -6.00 12.66 31.90
N ALA A 219 -6.76 11.86 31.15
CA ALA A 219 -7.46 10.70 31.70
C ALA A 219 -6.49 9.62 32.20
N GLN A 220 -5.37 9.40 31.47
CA GLN A 220 -4.30 8.49 31.88
C GLN A 220 -3.60 8.95 33.16
N LEU A 221 -3.31 10.25 33.30
CA LEU A 221 -2.72 10.81 34.53
C LEU A 221 -3.63 10.59 35.73
N LYS A 222 -4.94 10.88 35.59
CA LYS A 222 -5.94 10.63 36.63
C LYS A 222 -6.08 9.14 36.97
N LEU A 223 -5.86 8.25 36.01
CA LEU A 223 -5.86 6.80 36.23
C LEU A 223 -4.61 6.39 37.03
N SER A 224 -3.43 6.85 36.60
CA SER A 224 -2.14 6.61 37.27
C SER A 224 -2.16 7.10 38.74
N GLU A 225 -2.71 8.28 38.99
CA GLU A 225 -2.89 8.82 40.31
C GLU A 225 -3.80 7.92 41.18
N ALA A 226 -4.96 7.50 40.63
CA ALA A 226 -5.90 6.63 41.33
C ALA A 226 -5.32 5.25 41.66
N VAL A 227 -4.37 4.75 40.86
CA VAL A 227 -3.63 3.50 41.09
C VAL A 227 -2.44 3.70 42.02
N GLY A 228 -1.96 4.92 42.22
CA GLY A 228 -0.78 5.25 43.04
C GLY A 228 0.55 4.97 42.31
N LYS A 229 0.59 5.09 40.98
CA LYS A 229 1.76 4.79 40.13
C LYS A 229 2.36 6.04 39.43
N LEU A 230 2.17 7.23 40.00
CA LEU A 230 2.82 8.46 39.55
C LEU A 230 4.36 8.41 39.74
N VAL A 231 4.79 7.78 40.84
CA VAL A 231 6.23 7.60 41.12
C VAL A 231 6.70 6.33 40.43
N LYS A 232 7.68 6.48 39.57
CA LYS A 232 8.32 5.38 38.83
C LYS A 232 9.45 4.77 39.63
N ARG A 233 9.86 3.51 39.29
CA ARG A 233 10.98 2.81 39.91
C ARG A 233 12.29 3.57 39.68
N THR A 234 13.17 3.51 40.64
CA THR A 234 14.56 3.99 40.49
C THR A 234 15.40 2.93 39.80
N TYR A 235 16.37 3.33 39.04
CA TYR A 235 17.28 2.47 38.29
C TYR A 235 18.67 3.15 38.21
N CYS A 236 19.68 2.38 37.85
CA CYS A 236 21.00 2.87 37.52
C CYS A 236 21.61 1.95 36.45
N HIS A 237 21.42 2.31 35.19
CA HIS A 237 21.85 1.51 34.05
C HIS A 237 23.12 2.06 33.39
N GLU A 238 23.57 3.23 33.80
CA GLU A 238 24.79 3.85 33.31
C GLU A 238 25.74 4.18 34.47
N GLU A 239 27.00 3.78 34.29
CA GLU A 239 28.10 4.33 35.06
C GLU A 239 28.67 5.52 34.30
N ASN A 240 28.87 6.64 34.98
CA ASN A 240 29.42 7.87 34.40
C ASN A 240 30.75 8.24 35.08
N ASP A 241 31.70 8.65 34.24
CA ASP A 241 32.97 9.23 34.65
C ASP A 241 33.04 10.66 34.06
N GLU A 242 32.68 11.65 34.87
CA GLU A 242 32.60 13.05 34.42
C GLU A 242 33.95 13.65 34.11
N ASP A 243 35.03 13.19 34.76
CA ASP A 243 36.38 13.65 34.45
C ASP A 243 36.84 13.11 33.10
N LEU A 244 36.56 11.84 32.81
CA LEU A 244 36.81 11.23 31.50
C LEU A 244 35.94 11.88 30.40
N ARG A 245 34.66 12.13 30.68
CA ARG A 245 33.75 12.82 29.73
C ARG A 245 34.30 14.17 29.32
N LYS A 246 34.75 14.96 30.31
CA LYS A 246 35.34 16.28 30.04
C LYS A 246 36.65 16.17 29.26
N ASP A 247 37.51 15.23 29.59
CA ASP A 247 38.79 15.05 28.88
C ASP A 247 38.58 14.60 27.43
N VAL A 248 37.60 13.71 27.16
CA VAL A 248 37.20 13.33 25.81
C VAL A 248 36.71 14.55 25.03
N HIS A 249 35.83 15.35 25.63
CA HIS A 249 35.31 16.54 25.00
C HIS A 249 36.44 17.55 24.67
N ASP A 250 37.24 17.94 25.67
CA ASP A 250 38.28 18.93 25.50
C ASP A 250 39.38 18.51 24.50
N SER A 251 39.62 17.19 24.40
CA SER A 251 40.64 16.62 23.50
C SER A 251 40.12 16.43 22.05
N CYS A 252 38.83 16.15 21.86
CA CYS A 252 38.29 15.69 20.56
C CYS A 252 37.40 16.74 19.86
N TYR A 253 36.72 17.63 20.59
CA TYR A 253 35.69 18.49 20.02
C TYR A 253 36.18 19.37 18.86
N ALA A 254 37.33 20.06 19.03
CA ALA A 254 37.83 20.93 17.96
C ALA A 254 38.18 20.17 16.67
N LYS A 255 38.66 18.92 16.79
CA LYS A 255 38.96 18.05 15.66
C LYS A 255 37.67 17.55 15.01
N ALA A 256 36.70 17.11 15.81
CA ALA A 256 35.40 16.66 15.35
C ALA A 256 34.63 17.80 14.61
N TYR A 257 34.70 19.03 15.17
CA TYR A 257 34.08 20.20 14.50
C TYR A 257 34.75 20.50 13.16
N ALA A 258 36.08 20.39 13.07
CA ALA A 258 36.77 20.58 11.78
C ALA A 258 36.38 19.53 10.74
N VAL A 259 36.10 18.29 11.12
CA VAL A 259 35.57 17.24 10.24
C VAL A 259 34.14 17.56 9.85
N ALA A 260 33.29 17.98 10.79
CA ALA A 260 31.88 18.31 10.52
C ALA A 260 31.71 19.41 9.48
N VAL A 261 32.59 20.43 9.46
CA VAL A 261 32.55 21.55 8.49
C VAL A 261 33.34 21.28 7.21
N SER A 262 34.04 20.14 7.08
CA SER A 262 34.92 19.85 5.94
C SER A 262 34.16 19.64 4.63
N GLY A 263 32.89 19.19 4.68
CA GLY A 263 32.07 18.92 3.50
C GLY A 263 32.51 17.68 2.70
N THR A 264 33.06 16.66 3.34
CA THR A 264 33.53 15.43 2.73
C THR A 264 32.40 14.42 2.50
N ASP A 265 32.65 13.43 1.64
CA ASP A 265 31.74 12.29 1.45
C ASP A 265 31.60 11.42 2.71
N LYS A 266 30.61 10.53 2.72
CA LYS A 266 30.26 9.70 3.87
C LYS A 266 31.45 8.86 4.38
N HIS A 267 32.20 8.21 3.47
CA HIS A 267 33.29 7.30 3.87
C HIS A 267 34.48 8.07 4.42
N ALA A 268 34.93 9.11 3.72
CA ALA A 268 36.03 9.97 4.18
C ALA A 268 35.69 10.64 5.50
N ARG A 269 34.44 11.04 5.73
CA ARG A 269 33.98 11.63 6.99
C ARG A 269 33.99 10.61 8.13
N ALA A 270 33.47 9.40 7.90
CA ALA A 270 33.49 8.34 8.90
C ALA A 270 34.91 7.96 9.30
N GLU A 271 35.81 7.76 8.32
CA GLU A 271 37.26 7.48 8.58
C GLU A 271 37.91 8.59 9.37
N ALA A 272 37.56 9.86 9.10
CA ALA A 272 38.12 11.00 9.81
C ALA A 272 37.63 11.07 11.27
N PHE A 273 36.36 10.76 11.55
CA PHE A 273 35.85 10.65 12.92
C PHE A 273 36.47 9.48 13.68
N ASP A 274 36.55 8.30 13.04
CA ASP A 274 37.19 7.12 13.63
C ASP A 274 38.66 7.39 14.00
N ALA A 275 39.39 8.08 13.13
CA ALA A 275 40.80 8.44 13.40
C ALA A 275 40.97 9.30 14.66
N ILE A 276 40.02 10.20 14.95
CA ILE A 276 40.06 11.05 16.16
C ILE A 276 39.92 10.22 17.43
N VAL A 277 38.95 9.30 17.46
CA VAL A 277 38.75 8.47 18.66
C VAL A 277 39.86 7.46 18.85
N GLU A 278 40.45 6.92 17.78
CA GLU A 278 41.59 6.02 17.86
C GLU A 278 42.87 6.76 18.33
N GLU A 279 43.10 7.99 17.85
CA GLU A 279 44.18 8.85 18.39
C GLU A 279 43.99 9.13 19.89
N TYR A 280 42.75 9.34 20.33
CA TYR A 280 42.47 9.56 21.75
C TYR A 280 42.71 8.31 22.58
N LYS A 281 42.21 7.13 22.12
CA LYS A 281 42.43 5.84 22.79
C LYS A 281 43.89 5.45 22.91
N ALA A 282 44.73 5.85 21.96
CA ALA A 282 46.18 5.59 22.01
C ALA A 282 46.91 6.20 23.22
N LYS A 283 46.27 7.08 24.00
CA LYS A 283 46.80 7.64 25.25
C LYS A 283 46.73 6.65 26.41
N PHE A 284 45.94 5.58 26.31
CA PHE A 284 45.66 4.63 27.38
C PHE A 284 46.39 3.29 27.13
N THR A 285 46.64 2.56 28.20
CA THR A 285 47.14 1.19 28.13
C THR A 285 46.00 0.22 27.76
N GLU A 286 46.36 -0.99 27.28
CA GLU A 286 45.36 -2.03 26.97
C GLU A 286 44.49 -2.37 28.17
N GLU A 287 45.07 -2.45 29.40
CA GLU A 287 44.36 -2.72 30.64
C GLU A 287 43.34 -1.61 31.00
N GLU A 288 43.71 -0.35 30.80
CA GLU A 288 42.79 0.78 31.00
C GLU A 288 41.66 0.80 30.00
N LEU A 289 41.93 0.41 28.74
CA LEU A 289 40.92 0.35 27.69
C LEU A 289 39.86 -0.75 27.91
N GLU A 290 40.21 -1.86 28.62
CA GLU A 290 39.19 -2.87 28.96
C GLU A 290 37.98 -2.28 29.71
N THR A 291 38.21 -1.27 30.54
CA THR A 291 37.15 -0.62 31.32
C THR A 291 36.66 0.70 30.71
N LYS A 292 37.58 1.49 30.12
CA LYS A 292 37.26 2.84 29.64
C LYS A 292 36.76 2.90 28.20
N ALA A 293 37.04 1.91 27.33
CA ALA A 293 36.68 1.98 25.92
C ALA A 293 35.17 2.16 25.67
N PRO A 294 34.25 1.48 26.38
CA PRO A 294 32.82 1.73 26.22
C PRO A 294 32.40 3.15 26.59
N LEU A 295 32.98 3.70 27.69
CA LEU A 295 32.69 5.08 28.11
C LEU A 295 33.26 6.10 27.12
N ILE A 296 34.49 5.88 26.63
CA ILE A 296 35.12 6.72 25.61
C ILE A 296 34.24 6.75 24.34
N ALA A 297 33.76 5.60 23.87
CA ALA A 297 32.91 5.51 22.70
C ALA A 297 31.61 6.31 22.88
N ARG A 298 30.95 6.18 24.03
CA ARG A 298 29.72 6.92 24.36
C ARG A 298 29.96 8.43 24.41
N TYR A 299 30.96 8.87 25.16
CA TYR A 299 31.28 10.29 25.31
C TYR A 299 31.78 10.93 24.01
N TYR A 300 32.52 10.16 23.19
CA TYR A 300 32.94 10.62 21.87
C TYR A 300 31.77 10.76 20.90
N HIS A 301 30.77 9.84 20.96
CA HIS A 301 29.55 9.96 20.20
C HIS A 301 28.78 11.25 20.55
N ASP A 302 28.74 11.63 21.83
CA ASP A 302 28.15 12.91 22.25
C ASP A 302 28.90 14.11 21.67
N VAL A 303 30.23 14.06 21.63
CA VAL A 303 31.10 15.07 21.03
C VAL A 303 30.88 15.18 19.53
N GLU A 304 30.78 14.07 18.82
CA GLU A 304 30.50 14.01 17.40
C GLU A 304 29.12 14.62 17.09
N LYS A 305 28.10 14.21 17.86
CA LYS A 305 26.75 14.75 17.76
C LYS A 305 26.74 16.26 17.97
N GLU A 306 27.41 16.76 19.02
CA GLU A 306 27.47 18.19 19.28
C GLU A 306 28.20 18.93 18.18
N ALA A 307 29.34 18.44 17.71
CA ALA A 307 30.11 19.06 16.64
C ALA A 307 29.33 19.20 15.34
N MET A 308 28.61 18.14 14.93
CA MET A 308 27.78 18.15 13.73
C MET A 308 26.58 19.11 13.86
N ARG A 309 25.90 19.10 15.01
CA ARG A 309 24.77 20.00 15.27
C ARG A 309 25.20 21.47 15.29
N ARG A 310 26.35 21.78 15.94
CA ARG A 310 26.92 23.15 15.99
C ARG A 310 27.35 23.63 14.61
N ALA A 311 27.98 22.79 13.79
CA ALA A 311 28.33 23.14 12.42
C ALA A 311 27.13 23.64 11.61
N ILE A 312 25.99 22.93 11.73
CA ILE A 312 24.75 23.30 11.04
C ILE A 312 24.12 24.58 11.59
N LEU A 313 24.04 24.72 12.93
CA LEU A 313 23.38 25.86 13.58
C LEU A 313 24.19 27.15 13.46
N ASP A 314 25.52 27.06 13.57
CA ASP A 314 26.40 28.24 13.61
C ASP A 314 26.81 28.72 12.22
N GLU A 315 27.09 27.80 11.29
CA GLU A 315 27.58 28.14 9.95
C GLU A 315 26.52 27.96 8.85
N GLY A 316 25.39 27.32 9.14
CA GLY A 316 24.39 26.96 8.13
C GLY A 316 24.92 25.99 7.08
N LYS A 317 26.01 25.27 7.40
CA LYS A 317 26.69 24.35 6.49
C LYS A 317 26.48 22.91 6.96
N ARG A 318 26.08 22.08 6.03
CA ARG A 318 25.80 20.65 6.29
C ARG A 318 27.05 19.81 6.15
N LEU A 319 26.97 18.55 6.61
CA LEU A 319 28.09 17.61 6.67
C LEU A 319 28.73 17.32 5.30
N ASP A 320 27.95 17.39 4.22
CA ASP A 320 28.40 17.24 2.84
C ASP A 320 28.66 18.59 2.13
N GLY A 321 28.66 19.68 2.88
CA GLY A 321 28.96 21.04 2.39
C GLY A 321 27.76 21.78 1.81
N ARG A 322 26.59 21.14 1.67
CA ARG A 322 25.36 21.79 1.21
C ARG A 322 24.83 22.84 2.19
N LYS A 323 24.02 23.77 1.70
CA LYS A 323 23.14 24.63 2.52
C LYS A 323 21.93 23.84 2.98
N THR A 324 21.21 24.37 3.96
CA THR A 324 20.04 23.73 4.58
C THR A 324 18.89 23.39 3.61
N THR A 325 18.73 24.18 2.54
CA THR A 325 17.66 24.00 1.53
C THR A 325 18.10 23.22 0.28
N GLU A 326 19.40 22.93 0.14
CA GLU A 326 19.92 22.28 -1.06
C GLU A 326 19.63 20.77 -1.09
N ILE A 327 19.28 20.29 -2.28
CA ILE A 327 19.01 18.89 -2.56
C ILE A 327 20.20 18.29 -3.30
N ARG A 328 20.55 17.06 -2.98
CA ARG A 328 21.64 16.32 -3.66
C ARG A 328 21.37 16.19 -5.16
N PRO A 329 22.41 16.06 -5.99
CA PRO A 329 22.26 15.81 -7.42
C PRO A 329 21.37 14.60 -7.70
N ILE A 330 20.46 14.75 -8.68
CA ILE A 330 19.53 13.71 -9.08
C ILE A 330 19.93 13.20 -10.46
N TRP A 331 20.01 11.87 -10.60
CA TRP A 331 20.17 11.16 -11.86
C TRP A 331 19.06 10.15 -12.03
N ILE A 332 18.48 10.08 -13.23
CA ILE A 332 17.32 9.24 -13.55
C ILE A 332 17.56 8.53 -14.88
N GLU A 333 17.21 7.25 -14.93
CA GLU A 333 17.12 6.48 -16.16
C GLU A 333 15.85 5.64 -16.16
N THR A 334 15.04 5.75 -17.19
CA THR A 334 13.80 4.99 -17.40
C THR A 334 14.00 3.94 -18.48
N ASP A 335 13.13 2.92 -18.51
CA ASP A 335 13.26 1.78 -19.44
C ASP A 335 14.61 1.04 -19.31
N TYR A 336 15.14 0.99 -18.08
CA TYR A 336 16.46 0.46 -17.78
C TYR A 336 16.56 -1.06 -17.98
N LEU A 337 15.51 -1.80 -17.60
CA LEU A 337 15.49 -3.26 -17.69
C LEU A 337 14.58 -3.74 -18.83
N PRO A 338 15.04 -4.69 -19.65
CA PRO A 338 14.26 -5.18 -20.80
C PRO A 338 13.12 -6.12 -20.41
N GLY A 339 13.20 -6.83 -19.28
CA GLY A 339 12.25 -7.87 -18.89
C GLY A 339 10.99 -7.37 -18.18
N PRO A 340 11.05 -6.44 -17.22
CA PRO A 340 9.86 -5.87 -16.57
C PRO A 340 8.99 -5.07 -17.54
N HIS A 341 7.70 -4.89 -17.18
CA HIS A 341 6.77 -4.10 -17.98
C HIS A 341 7.03 -2.60 -17.88
N GLY A 342 7.67 -2.15 -16.79
CA GLY A 342 8.26 -0.83 -16.63
C GLY A 342 9.42 -0.90 -15.66
N SER A 343 10.39 0.01 -15.79
CA SER A 343 11.54 0.08 -14.90
C SER A 343 12.15 1.47 -14.87
N ALA A 344 12.68 1.86 -13.70
CA ALA A 344 13.39 3.10 -13.54
C ALA A 344 14.50 2.98 -12.48
N VAL A 345 15.60 3.66 -12.72
CA VAL A 345 16.62 3.96 -11.73
C VAL A 345 16.48 5.42 -11.32
N PHE A 346 16.37 5.65 -10.03
CA PHE A 346 16.38 6.99 -9.45
C PHE A 346 17.52 7.08 -8.44
N THR A 347 18.41 8.02 -8.65
CA THR A 347 19.56 8.28 -7.77
C THR A 347 19.50 9.71 -7.26
N ARG A 348 19.70 9.89 -5.97
CA ARG A 348 19.79 11.19 -5.30
C ARG A 348 21.03 11.16 -4.40
N GLY A 349 22.13 11.75 -4.87
CA GLY A 349 23.44 11.57 -4.24
C GLY A 349 23.78 10.10 -4.05
N GLU A 350 24.02 9.69 -2.82
CA GLU A 350 24.37 8.32 -2.41
C GLU A 350 23.14 7.49 -2.00
N THR A 351 21.99 7.75 -2.62
CA THR A 351 20.76 6.97 -2.40
C THR A 351 20.17 6.59 -3.75
N GLN A 352 20.08 5.28 -4.03
CA GLN A 352 19.65 4.76 -5.33
C GLN A 352 18.58 3.68 -5.18
N SER A 353 17.53 3.80 -5.96
CA SER A 353 16.47 2.81 -6.10
C SER A 353 16.37 2.34 -7.55
N LEU A 354 16.40 1.03 -7.76
CA LEU A 354 15.97 0.36 -8.99
C LEU A 354 14.56 -0.16 -8.76
N THR A 355 13.61 0.41 -9.47
CA THR A 355 12.20 0.04 -9.31
C THR A 355 11.65 -0.57 -10.59
N THR A 356 10.90 -1.65 -10.44
CA THR A 356 10.26 -2.38 -11.53
C THR A 356 8.75 -2.41 -11.37
N VAL A 357 8.03 -2.48 -12.50
CA VAL A 357 6.58 -2.64 -12.54
C VAL A 357 6.23 -3.90 -13.34
N THR A 358 5.37 -4.70 -12.77
CA THR A 358 4.74 -5.86 -13.42
C THR A 358 3.23 -5.63 -13.48
N LEU A 359 2.65 -5.78 -14.65
CA LEU A 359 1.22 -5.76 -14.88
C LEU A 359 0.70 -7.19 -14.92
N GLY A 360 -0.29 -7.48 -14.11
CA GLY A 360 -0.93 -8.78 -14.01
C GLY A 360 -2.41 -8.72 -14.40
N THR A 361 -3.04 -9.89 -14.37
CA THR A 361 -4.46 -10.09 -14.63
C THR A 361 -5.22 -10.24 -13.30
N LYS A 362 -6.54 -10.40 -13.38
CA LYS A 362 -7.37 -10.62 -12.19
C LYS A 362 -6.96 -11.86 -11.36
N SER A 363 -6.33 -12.87 -11.96
CA SER A 363 -5.81 -14.03 -11.23
C SER A 363 -4.65 -13.70 -10.30
N ASP A 364 -3.99 -12.56 -10.51
CA ASP A 364 -2.82 -12.11 -9.76
C ASP A 364 -3.19 -11.20 -8.58
N GLU A 365 -4.49 -10.96 -8.35
CA GLU A 365 -4.97 -10.19 -7.19
C GLU A 365 -4.52 -10.83 -5.89
N LYS A 366 -3.94 -10.01 -4.99
CA LYS A 366 -3.57 -10.47 -3.64
C LYS A 366 -4.84 -10.65 -2.81
N LEU A 367 -5.05 -11.85 -2.29
CA LEU A 367 -6.09 -12.09 -1.30
C LEU A 367 -5.62 -11.52 0.04
N VAL A 368 -6.40 -10.62 0.61
CA VAL A 368 -6.25 -10.11 1.98
C VAL A 368 -7.23 -10.87 2.86
N ASP A 369 -6.74 -11.58 3.86
CA ASP A 369 -7.54 -12.32 4.85
C ASP A 369 -7.04 -11.95 6.25
N ASP A 370 -7.30 -10.70 6.64
CA ASP A 370 -7.05 -10.18 7.97
C ASP A 370 -8.34 -10.21 8.80
N VAL A 371 -8.24 -9.98 10.10
CA VAL A 371 -9.41 -10.07 11.01
C VAL A 371 -10.52 -9.10 10.61
N LEU A 372 -10.17 -7.87 10.29
CA LEU A 372 -11.10 -6.78 9.95
C LEU A 372 -11.13 -6.44 8.46
N ASN A 373 -10.12 -6.85 7.71
CA ASN A 373 -10.02 -6.58 6.29
C ASN A 373 -10.01 -7.91 5.51
N TYR A 374 -11.09 -8.14 4.76
CA TYR A 374 -11.21 -9.29 3.88
C TYR A 374 -11.54 -8.80 2.48
N GLY A 375 -10.67 -9.09 1.54
CA GLY A 375 -10.87 -8.61 0.18
C GLY A 375 -9.73 -8.98 -0.76
N LYS A 376 -9.63 -8.22 -1.82
CA LYS A 376 -8.60 -8.37 -2.85
C LYS A 376 -7.93 -7.04 -3.11
N GLU A 377 -6.63 -7.09 -3.28
CA GLU A 377 -5.79 -5.93 -3.53
C GLU A 377 -5.19 -6.02 -4.93
N ARG A 378 -5.29 -4.92 -5.70
CA ARG A 378 -4.86 -4.85 -7.10
C ARG A 378 -3.61 -3.99 -7.31
N PHE A 379 -3.26 -3.17 -6.32
CA PHE A 379 -2.03 -2.39 -6.32
C PHE A 379 -1.13 -2.87 -5.20
N LEU A 380 0.04 -3.39 -5.55
CA LEU A 380 1.02 -3.97 -4.63
C LEU A 380 2.33 -3.20 -4.75
N LEU A 381 2.92 -2.82 -3.62
CA LEU A 381 4.24 -2.22 -3.60
C LEU A 381 5.12 -2.95 -2.58
N HIS A 382 6.24 -3.48 -3.05
CA HIS A 382 7.23 -4.16 -2.24
C HIS A 382 8.53 -3.38 -2.23
N TYR A 383 9.08 -3.20 -1.04
CA TYR A 383 10.32 -2.49 -0.81
C TYR A 383 11.35 -3.47 -0.24
N ASN A 384 12.51 -3.53 -0.85
CA ASN A 384 13.61 -4.38 -0.43
C ASN A 384 14.84 -3.53 -0.06
N PHE A 385 15.42 -3.84 1.10
CA PHE A 385 16.60 -3.15 1.61
C PHE A 385 17.72 -4.16 1.90
N PRO A 386 18.47 -4.57 0.87
CA PRO A 386 19.54 -5.55 1.03
C PRO A 386 20.73 -4.94 1.79
N PRO A 387 21.48 -5.73 2.58
CA PRO A 387 22.59 -5.24 3.40
C PRO A 387 23.69 -4.51 2.60
N PHE A 388 23.93 -4.90 1.35
CA PHE A 388 24.94 -4.25 0.51
C PHE A 388 24.62 -2.78 0.20
N SER A 389 23.33 -2.37 0.33
CA SER A 389 22.93 -0.97 0.09
C SER A 389 23.54 0.03 1.08
N THR A 390 23.99 -0.47 2.21
CA THR A 390 24.77 0.28 3.24
C THR A 390 26.20 -0.20 3.39
N GLY A 391 26.66 -1.11 2.52
CA GLY A 391 28.00 -1.69 2.56
C GLY A 391 28.19 -2.78 3.64
N GLU A 392 27.09 -3.29 4.24
CA GLU A 392 27.17 -4.29 5.29
C GLU A 392 27.42 -5.70 4.74
N ALA A 393 28.46 -6.37 5.25
CA ALA A 393 28.80 -7.75 4.92
C ALA A 393 28.02 -8.74 5.80
N ARG A 394 26.71 -8.90 5.52
CA ARG A 394 25.85 -9.86 6.24
C ARG A 394 24.86 -10.55 5.29
N PRO A 395 24.36 -11.74 5.61
CA PRO A 395 23.36 -12.41 4.78
C PRO A 395 22.04 -11.63 4.79
N GLN A 396 21.38 -11.60 3.61
CA GLN A 396 20.03 -11.07 3.50
C GLN A 396 19.06 -12.00 4.24
N ARG A 397 18.29 -11.43 5.15
CA ARG A 397 17.20 -12.11 5.86
C ARG A 397 15.86 -11.81 5.17
N GLY A 398 14.78 -12.45 5.64
CA GLY A 398 13.43 -12.12 5.17
C GLY A 398 13.05 -10.66 5.44
N VAL A 399 11.93 -10.24 4.89
CA VAL A 399 11.39 -8.87 5.01
C VAL A 399 11.17 -8.52 6.48
N GLY A 400 11.77 -7.44 6.94
CA GLY A 400 11.66 -6.94 8.30
C GLY A 400 10.53 -5.90 8.46
N ARG A 401 10.25 -5.51 9.71
CA ARG A 401 9.23 -4.51 10.03
C ARG A 401 9.50 -3.14 9.39
N ARG A 402 10.80 -2.79 9.20
CA ARG A 402 11.20 -1.51 8.59
C ARG A 402 10.87 -1.49 7.10
N GLU A 403 11.14 -2.59 6.38
CA GLU A 403 10.82 -2.69 4.96
C GLU A 403 9.31 -2.61 4.71
N ILE A 404 8.49 -3.24 5.55
CA ILE A 404 7.02 -3.14 5.47
C ILE A 404 6.57 -1.69 5.66
N GLY A 405 7.12 -0.98 6.65
CA GLY A 405 6.78 0.43 6.89
C GLY A 405 7.17 1.37 5.73
N HIS A 406 8.38 1.21 5.19
CA HIS A 406 8.85 2.02 4.05
C HIS A 406 8.05 1.71 2.78
N GLY A 407 7.75 0.44 2.53
CA GLY A 407 6.89 0.02 1.43
C GLY A 407 5.48 0.59 1.54
N ASN A 408 4.90 0.57 2.74
CA ASN A 408 3.56 1.11 2.99
C ASN A 408 3.49 2.64 2.75
N LEU A 409 4.51 3.39 3.15
CA LEU A 409 4.58 4.84 2.88
C LEU A 409 4.58 5.12 1.37
N ALA A 410 5.39 4.41 0.60
CA ALA A 410 5.41 4.54 -0.86
C ALA A 410 4.10 4.05 -1.51
N HIS A 411 3.50 2.97 -1.00
CA HIS A 411 2.20 2.48 -1.43
C HIS A 411 1.11 3.54 -1.25
N ARG A 412 1.00 4.15 -0.06
CA ARG A 412 0.05 5.24 0.24
C ARG A 412 0.27 6.45 -0.67
N ALA A 413 1.53 6.80 -0.94
CA ALA A 413 1.87 7.93 -1.79
C ALA A 413 1.36 7.78 -3.24
N LEU A 414 1.38 6.55 -3.77
CA LEU A 414 1.12 6.27 -5.19
C LEU A 414 -0.28 5.71 -5.47
N LYS A 415 -0.88 4.94 -4.54
CA LYS A 415 -2.13 4.20 -4.81
C LYS A 415 -3.28 5.05 -5.29
N ARG A 416 -3.41 6.28 -4.76
CA ARG A 416 -4.50 7.21 -5.12
C ARG A 416 -4.34 7.84 -6.51
N MET A 417 -3.16 7.70 -7.11
CA MET A 417 -2.89 8.17 -8.47
C MET A 417 -3.25 7.15 -9.55
N LEU A 418 -3.53 5.90 -9.17
CA LEU A 418 -3.98 4.89 -10.12
C LEU A 418 -5.45 5.12 -10.47
N PRO A 419 -5.86 4.90 -11.74
CA PRO A 419 -7.27 4.97 -12.12
C PRO A 419 -8.13 3.94 -11.36
N ALA A 420 -9.29 4.36 -10.86
CA ALA A 420 -10.19 3.49 -10.09
C ALA A 420 -10.62 2.22 -10.84
N GLN A 421 -10.72 2.28 -12.17
CA GLN A 421 -11.12 1.16 -13.03
C GLN A 421 -9.99 0.71 -13.96
N TYR A 422 -8.75 0.67 -13.44
CA TYR A 422 -7.64 0.15 -14.23
C TYR A 422 -7.73 -1.38 -14.33
N PRO A 423 -7.65 -1.98 -15.56
CA PRO A 423 -7.94 -3.40 -15.73
C PRO A 423 -6.85 -4.33 -15.19
N TYR A 424 -5.64 -3.82 -14.94
CA TYR A 424 -4.51 -4.62 -14.50
C TYR A 424 -4.36 -4.66 -12.98
N VAL A 425 -3.81 -5.75 -12.48
CA VAL A 425 -3.14 -5.80 -11.20
C VAL A 425 -1.74 -5.22 -11.39
N VAL A 426 -1.37 -4.26 -10.57
CA VAL A 426 -0.09 -3.55 -10.67
C VAL A 426 0.80 -3.92 -9.50
N ARG A 427 1.96 -4.51 -9.78
CA ARG A 427 2.98 -4.79 -8.76
C ARG A 427 4.21 -3.93 -9.00
N VAL A 428 4.54 -3.09 -8.02
CA VAL A 428 5.76 -2.30 -7.96
C VAL A 428 6.74 -2.98 -7.03
N VAL A 429 7.99 -3.15 -7.45
CA VAL A 429 9.07 -3.66 -6.61
C VAL A 429 10.22 -2.67 -6.64
N SER A 430 10.59 -2.17 -5.48
CA SER A 430 11.71 -1.23 -5.31
C SER A 430 12.84 -1.91 -4.57
N ASP A 431 13.96 -2.08 -5.24
CA ASP A 431 15.20 -2.60 -4.69
C ASP A 431 16.15 -1.42 -4.43
N ILE A 432 16.55 -1.23 -3.17
CA ILE A 432 17.47 -0.17 -2.78
C ILE A 432 18.89 -0.67 -3.02
N LEU A 433 19.61 0.00 -3.90
CA LEU A 433 20.96 -0.38 -4.28
C LEU A 433 22.04 0.39 -3.48
N GLU A 434 21.71 1.61 -3.09
CA GLU A 434 22.54 2.47 -2.24
C GLU A 434 21.66 3.26 -1.25
N SER A 435 22.14 3.52 -0.04
CA SER A 435 21.38 4.29 0.95
C SER A 435 22.26 5.16 1.85
N ASN A 436 22.04 6.47 1.72
CA ASN A 436 22.53 7.50 2.65
C ASN A 436 21.42 8.55 2.88
N GLY A 437 20.37 8.15 3.61
CA GLY A 437 19.20 8.99 3.92
C GLY A 437 18.04 8.82 2.95
N SER A 438 16.88 8.55 3.52
CA SER A 438 15.55 8.47 2.90
C SER A 438 15.42 7.66 1.60
N SER A 439 15.72 6.38 1.68
CA SER A 439 15.49 5.43 0.58
C SER A 439 14.01 5.23 0.24
N SER A 440 13.09 5.42 1.21
CA SER A 440 11.64 5.38 0.94
C SER A 440 11.17 6.49 -0.01
N MET A 441 11.77 7.67 0.08
CA MET A 441 11.45 8.77 -0.85
C MET A 441 12.05 8.55 -2.24
N ALA A 442 13.21 7.88 -2.31
CA ALA A 442 13.73 7.40 -3.60
C ALA A 442 12.79 6.38 -4.24
N THR A 443 12.18 5.48 -3.43
CA THR A 443 11.16 4.52 -3.89
C THR A 443 9.91 5.21 -4.45
N VAL A 444 9.43 6.28 -3.83
CA VAL A 444 8.28 7.05 -4.34
C VAL A 444 8.60 7.64 -5.71
N CYS A 445 9.76 8.27 -5.85
CA CYS A 445 10.20 8.90 -7.10
C CYS A 445 10.42 7.86 -8.21
N ALA A 446 11.15 6.77 -7.92
CA ALA A 446 11.39 5.68 -8.84
C ALA A 446 10.09 4.93 -9.20
N GLY A 447 9.16 4.76 -8.24
CA GLY A 447 7.85 4.16 -8.46
C GLY A 447 6.99 4.97 -9.42
N THR A 448 6.96 6.30 -9.27
CA THR A 448 6.31 7.20 -10.24
C THR A 448 6.86 7.00 -11.64
N LEU A 449 8.19 7.00 -11.81
CA LEU A 449 8.86 6.83 -13.08
C LEU A 449 8.57 5.45 -13.70
N ALA A 450 8.71 4.38 -12.91
CA ALA A 450 8.49 3.01 -13.38
C ALA A 450 7.03 2.75 -13.79
N LEU A 451 6.05 3.33 -13.06
CA LEU A 451 4.63 3.28 -13.44
C LEU A 451 4.38 3.98 -14.79
N ARG A 452 4.96 5.16 -15.00
CA ARG A 452 4.86 5.89 -16.26
C ARG A 452 5.58 5.16 -17.39
N ASP A 453 6.72 4.53 -17.13
CA ASP A 453 7.43 3.68 -18.11
C ASP A 453 6.63 2.42 -18.45
N ALA A 454 5.87 1.86 -17.50
CA ALA A 454 4.96 0.74 -17.75
C ALA A 454 3.71 1.10 -18.55
N GLY A 455 3.47 2.39 -18.87
CA GLY A 455 2.25 2.84 -19.52
C GLY A 455 1.02 2.85 -18.59
N VAL A 456 1.22 2.83 -17.27
CA VAL A 456 0.14 2.98 -16.29
C VAL A 456 -0.31 4.44 -16.28
N PRO A 457 -1.58 4.74 -16.61
CA PRO A 457 -2.06 6.12 -16.73
C PRO A 457 -2.36 6.70 -15.35
N ILE A 458 -1.30 6.89 -14.52
CA ILE A 458 -1.44 7.58 -13.24
C ILE A 458 -1.95 9.01 -13.46
N ALA A 459 -2.83 9.48 -12.57
CA ALA A 459 -3.47 10.80 -12.71
C ALA A 459 -2.45 11.93 -12.74
N LYS A 460 -1.44 11.87 -11.85
CA LYS A 460 -0.36 12.85 -11.74
C LYS A 460 0.91 12.18 -11.22
N PRO A 461 2.09 12.67 -11.60
CA PRO A 461 3.36 12.20 -11.02
C PRO A 461 3.50 12.66 -9.56
N VAL A 462 4.08 11.79 -8.74
CA VAL A 462 4.34 12.03 -7.31
C VAL A 462 5.83 12.07 -7.08
N SER A 463 6.27 13.04 -6.29
CA SER A 463 7.64 13.09 -5.74
C SER A 463 7.60 12.99 -4.21
N GLY A 464 8.75 12.76 -3.60
CA GLY A 464 8.89 12.70 -2.16
C GLY A 464 10.22 13.26 -1.69
N ILE A 465 10.22 13.88 -0.51
CA ILE A 465 11.39 14.44 0.14
C ILE A 465 11.41 14.08 1.62
N ALA A 466 12.60 13.92 2.21
CA ALA A 466 12.78 13.82 3.64
C ALA A 466 13.41 15.11 4.18
N MET A 467 12.76 15.68 5.16
CA MET A 467 13.19 16.87 5.89
C MET A 467 13.76 16.47 7.24
N GLY A 468 14.68 17.24 7.75
CA GLY A 468 15.21 17.11 9.09
C GLY A 468 15.13 18.43 9.86
N LEU A 469 15.41 18.33 11.14
CA LEU A 469 15.48 19.46 12.03
C LEU A 469 16.68 19.29 12.97
N ILE A 470 17.45 20.34 13.12
CA ILE A 470 18.41 20.49 14.21
C ILE A 470 17.93 21.68 15.04
N SER A 471 17.73 21.51 16.33
CA SER A 471 17.22 22.56 17.22
C SER A 471 17.95 22.60 18.55
N GLU A 472 17.95 23.72 19.20
CA GLU A 472 18.43 23.91 20.57
C GLU A 472 17.50 24.81 21.36
N ASN A 473 17.65 24.83 22.67
CA ASN A 473 16.89 25.68 23.58
C ASN A 473 15.36 25.61 23.35
N LYS A 474 14.82 24.38 23.23
CA LYS A 474 13.39 24.12 22.97
C LYS A 474 12.88 24.80 21.69
N GLY A 475 13.68 24.77 20.63
CA GLY A 475 13.28 25.29 19.31
C GLY A 475 13.42 26.81 19.13
N THR A 476 14.12 27.52 20.04
CA THR A 476 14.39 28.95 19.86
C THR A 476 15.46 29.23 18.82
N ASN A 477 16.41 28.30 18.64
CA ASN A 477 17.38 28.30 17.56
C ASN A 477 17.27 26.96 16.81
N TYR A 478 17.06 27.00 15.49
CA TYR A 478 16.86 25.78 14.71
C TYR A 478 17.25 25.96 13.24
N ALA A 479 17.54 24.84 12.60
CA ALA A 479 17.73 24.74 11.16
C ALA A 479 16.87 23.60 10.60
N ILE A 480 16.06 23.88 9.57
CA ILE A 480 15.29 22.89 8.82
C ILE A 480 16.13 22.45 7.63
N LEU A 481 16.29 21.14 7.44
CA LEU A 481 17.15 20.54 6.43
C LEU A 481 16.30 19.85 5.35
N SER A 482 16.54 20.20 4.08
CA SER A 482 15.95 19.49 2.93
C SER A 482 16.83 18.34 2.51
N ASP A 483 16.23 17.17 2.18
CA ASP A 483 16.96 16.00 1.69
C ASP A 483 18.08 15.55 2.64
N ILE A 484 17.69 15.04 3.80
CA ILE A 484 18.63 14.66 4.88
C ILE A 484 19.50 13.46 4.53
N LEU A 485 20.74 13.50 5.03
CA LEU A 485 21.64 12.36 5.07
C LEU A 485 21.26 11.37 6.18
N GLY A 486 21.82 10.16 6.15
CA GLY A 486 21.64 9.18 7.21
C GLY A 486 22.15 9.68 8.58
N ASP A 487 23.28 10.36 8.60
CA ASP A 487 23.85 10.94 9.81
C ASP A 487 22.94 12.07 10.36
N GLU A 488 22.40 12.91 9.50
CA GLU A 488 21.46 13.97 9.87
C GLU A 488 20.09 13.45 10.37
N ASP A 489 19.62 12.30 9.85
CA ASP A 489 18.49 11.58 10.43
C ASP A 489 18.81 11.05 11.82
N HIS A 490 19.99 10.40 11.98
CA HIS A 490 20.34 9.77 13.24
C HIS A 490 20.56 10.79 14.37
N LEU A 491 21.26 11.88 14.10
CA LEU A 491 21.63 12.91 15.08
C LEU A 491 20.67 14.08 15.16
N GLY A 492 19.68 14.12 14.27
CA GLY A 492 18.67 15.17 14.18
C GLY A 492 17.49 14.97 15.13
N ASP A 493 16.67 16.02 15.22
CA ASP A 493 15.53 16.12 16.12
C ASP A 493 14.21 15.72 15.46
N MET A 494 14.18 15.63 14.12
CA MET A 494 13.01 15.27 13.33
C MET A 494 13.43 14.55 12.05
N ASP A 495 12.69 13.50 11.69
CA ASP A 495 12.63 12.89 10.35
C ASP A 495 11.22 13.08 9.80
N PHE A 496 11.09 13.91 8.76
CA PHE A 496 9.80 14.28 8.22
C PHE A 496 9.75 14.03 6.71
N LYS A 497 9.03 13.01 6.31
CA LYS A 497 8.84 12.62 4.91
C LYS A 497 7.52 13.15 4.40
N VAL A 498 7.56 13.86 3.27
CA VAL A 498 6.39 14.42 2.60
C VAL A 498 6.39 14.02 1.14
N THR A 499 5.29 13.42 0.69
CA THR A 499 5.07 13.06 -0.71
C THR A 499 3.92 13.86 -1.30
N GLY A 500 3.93 14.06 -2.61
CA GLY A 500 2.80 14.72 -3.26
C GLY A 500 3.04 15.02 -4.74
N THR A 501 1.98 15.52 -5.35
CA THR A 501 1.94 16.02 -6.72
C THR A 501 2.29 17.53 -6.76
N ALA A 502 2.14 18.16 -7.90
CA ALA A 502 2.24 19.62 -7.99
C ALA A 502 1.17 20.35 -7.15
N ASP A 503 0.02 19.71 -6.96
CA ASP A 503 -1.18 20.34 -6.40
C ASP A 503 -1.31 20.16 -4.88
N GLY A 504 -0.75 19.08 -4.31
CA GLY A 504 -0.87 18.85 -2.87
C GLY A 504 -0.18 17.59 -2.37
N ILE A 505 -0.31 17.34 -1.07
CA ILE A 505 0.29 16.23 -0.33
C ILE A 505 -0.54 14.96 -0.55
N THR A 506 0.15 13.82 -0.78
CA THR A 506 -0.49 12.50 -0.95
C THR A 506 -0.24 11.57 0.24
N ALA A 507 0.93 11.63 0.86
CA ALA A 507 1.24 10.88 2.07
C ALA A 507 2.33 11.57 2.89
N THR A 508 2.39 11.23 4.17
CA THR A 508 3.38 11.77 5.10
C THR A 508 3.77 10.75 6.15
N GLN A 509 5.01 10.90 6.65
CA GLN A 509 5.48 10.22 7.85
C GLN A 509 6.43 11.15 8.58
N MET A 510 6.15 11.44 9.85
CA MET A 510 6.96 12.32 10.69
C MET A 510 7.25 11.65 12.02
N ASP A 511 8.50 11.71 12.44
CA ASP A 511 9.00 11.32 13.75
C ASP A 511 9.72 12.50 14.38
N ILE A 512 9.32 12.87 15.59
CA ILE A 512 9.94 13.93 16.38
C ILE A 512 10.63 13.27 17.58
N LYS A 513 11.90 13.62 17.78
CA LYS A 513 12.78 12.99 18.78
C LYS A 513 13.07 13.90 19.99
N VAL A 514 12.49 15.11 19.98
CA VAL A 514 12.71 16.14 21.02
C VAL A 514 11.40 16.73 21.48
N ASP A 515 11.41 17.28 22.71
CA ASP A 515 10.28 18.02 23.26
C ASP A 515 10.26 19.46 22.78
N GLY A 516 9.06 20.02 22.59
CA GLY A 516 8.87 21.46 22.40
C GLY A 516 8.92 21.94 20.96
N LEU A 517 8.55 21.11 19.99
CA LEU A 517 8.41 21.56 18.61
C LEU A 517 7.13 22.37 18.42
N SER A 518 7.27 23.65 18.03
CA SER A 518 6.13 24.53 17.79
C SER A 518 5.44 24.26 16.46
N TYR A 519 4.15 24.59 16.36
CA TYR A 519 3.42 24.54 15.09
C TYR A 519 4.02 25.45 14.02
N GLU A 520 4.68 26.55 14.41
CA GLU A 520 5.39 27.43 13.48
C GLU A 520 6.56 26.72 12.79
N ILE A 521 7.31 25.92 13.53
CA ILE A 521 8.42 25.12 12.96
C ILE A 521 7.85 24.07 12.00
N LEU A 522 6.74 23.41 12.35
CA LEU A 522 6.07 22.47 11.46
C LEU A 522 5.57 23.13 10.18
N GLU A 523 4.96 24.30 10.27
CA GLU A 523 4.51 25.08 9.12
C GLU A 523 5.67 25.44 8.17
N ARG A 524 6.79 25.89 8.73
CA ARG A 524 8.01 26.18 7.95
C ARG A 524 8.61 24.93 7.33
N ALA A 525 8.63 23.81 8.06
CA ALA A 525 9.12 22.55 7.53
C ALA A 525 8.27 22.06 6.36
N LEU A 526 6.95 22.17 6.46
CA LEU A 526 6.02 21.87 5.37
C LEU A 526 6.22 22.76 4.15
N ALA A 527 6.38 24.06 4.36
CA ALA A 527 6.64 25.01 3.27
C ALA A 527 7.97 24.69 2.55
N GLN A 528 9.04 24.44 3.29
CA GLN A 528 10.34 24.06 2.72
C GLN A 528 10.29 22.68 2.05
N ALA A 529 9.53 21.72 2.59
CA ALA A 529 9.29 20.42 1.98
C ALA A 529 8.58 20.55 0.63
N ARG A 530 7.61 21.47 0.51
CA ARG A 530 6.93 21.76 -0.75
C ARG A 530 7.91 22.24 -1.83
N GLU A 531 8.78 23.18 -1.52
CA GLU A 531 9.79 23.68 -2.46
C GLU A 531 10.70 22.54 -2.94
N GLY A 532 11.22 21.76 -2.00
CA GLY A 532 12.09 20.63 -2.32
C GLY A 532 11.37 19.53 -3.12
N ARG A 533 10.14 19.20 -2.77
CA ARG A 533 9.32 18.23 -3.48
C ARG A 533 9.03 18.66 -4.91
N LEU A 534 8.71 19.95 -5.14
CA LEU A 534 8.48 20.48 -6.47
C LEU A 534 9.77 20.51 -7.31
N HIS A 535 10.94 20.77 -6.71
CA HIS A 535 12.22 20.66 -7.38
C HIS A 535 12.47 19.22 -7.86
N ILE A 536 12.27 18.22 -7.00
CA ILE A 536 12.42 16.80 -7.35
C ILE A 536 11.41 16.40 -8.45
N LEU A 537 10.17 16.88 -8.35
CA LEU A 537 9.14 16.62 -9.34
C LEU A 537 9.54 17.20 -10.72
N GLY A 538 10.13 18.37 -10.74
CA GLY A 538 10.71 18.94 -11.96
C GLY A 538 11.74 18.02 -12.62
N LYS A 539 12.62 17.41 -11.83
CA LYS A 539 13.61 16.44 -12.34
C LYS A 539 12.98 15.15 -12.88
N ILE A 540 11.92 14.68 -12.24
CA ILE A 540 11.12 13.53 -12.72
C ILE A 540 10.51 13.86 -14.08
N LEU A 541 9.92 15.05 -14.23
CA LEU A 541 9.28 15.49 -15.47
C LEU A 541 10.31 15.83 -16.59
N GLU A 542 11.50 16.30 -16.24
CA GLU A 542 12.61 16.45 -17.20
C GLU A 542 13.02 15.11 -17.80
N ALA A 543 13.11 14.05 -16.97
CA ALA A 543 13.50 12.71 -17.40
C ALA A 543 12.40 11.96 -18.17
N GLN A 544 11.14 12.12 -17.71
CA GLN A 544 9.98 11.47 -18.32
C GLN A 544 8.76 12.40 -18.30
N PRO A 545 8.61 13.26 -19.32
CA PRO A 545 7.53 14.26 -19.39
C PRO A 545 6.14 13.63 -19.43
N GLU A 546 6.00 12.49 -20.09
CA GLU A 546 4.72 11.83 -20.32
C GLU A 546 4.76 10.35 -19.95
N THR A 547 3.61 9.78 -19.69
CA THR A 547 3.44 8.33 -19.54
C THR A 547 3.61 7.67 -20.90
N ARG A 548 4.27 6.52 -20.97
CA ARG A 548 4.39 5.72 -22.19
C ARG A 548 3.00 5.47 -22.80
N GLU A 549 2.85 5.78 -24.08
CA GLU A 549 1.56 5.72 -24.77
C GLU A 549 1.02 4.28 -24.87
N ASP A 550 1.88 3.30 -25.14
CA ASP A 550 1.50 1.88 -25.23
C ASP A 550 2.35 1.02 -24.30
N LEU A 551 1.79 -0.11 -23.89
CA LEU A 551 2.49 -1.10 -23.07
C LEU A 551 3.67 -1.71 -23.86
N LYS A 552 4.69 -2.20 -23.14
CA LYS A 552 5.77 -2.97 -23.79
C LYS A 552 5.21 -4.19 -24.53
N PRO A 553 5.83 -4.64 -25.62
CA PRO A 553 5.29 -5.73 -26.45
C PRO A 553 5.00 -7.03 -25.72
N HIS A 554 5.75 -7.33 -24.68
CA HIS A 554 5.63 -8.53 -23.86
C HIS A 554 4.71 -8.35 -22.64
N ALA A 555 4.21 -7.16 -22.38
CA ALA A 555 3.23 -6.93 -21.31
C ALA A 555 1.88 -7.53 -21.68
N PRO A 556 1.13 -8.13 -20.73
CA PRO A 556 -0.17 -8.70 -21.00
C PRO A 556 -1.14 -7.59 -21.45
N ARG A 557 -1.91 -7.88 -22.51
CA ARG A 557 -2.98 -7.00 -22.97
C ARG A 557 -4.30 -7.54 -22.48
N ILE A 558 -5.17 -6.67 -22.00
CA ILE A 558 -6.50 -7.02 -21.50
C ILE A 558 -7.54 -6.31 -22.36
N VAL A 559 -8.52 -7.07 -22.87
CA VAL A 559 -9.70 -6.57 -23.56
C VAL A 559 -10.94 -7.00 -22.78
N THR A 560 -11.80 -6.04 -22.49
CA THR A 560 -13.07 -6.29 -21.80
C THR A 560 -14.20 -6.24 -22.81
N LEU A 561 -15.00 -7.32 -22.86
CA LEU A 561 -16.25 -7.37 -23.63
C LEU A 561 -17.43 -7.41 -22.67
N ARG A 562 -18.48 -6.66 -23.01
CA ARG A 562 -19.77 -6.74 -22.31
C ARG A 562 -20.75 -7.56 -23.14
N ILE A 563 -21.34 -8.57 -22.53
CA ILE A 563 -22.30 -9.47 -23.15
C ILE A 563 -23.60 -9.51 -22.35
N GLY A 564 -24.70 -9.82 -22.98
CA GLY A 564 -25.98 -10.04 -22.28
C GLY A 564 -25.84 -11.17 -21.25
N LYS A 565 -26.52 -11.03 -20.10
CA LYS A 565 -26.53 -12.03 -19.01
C LYS A 565 -26.89 -13.42 -19.51
N GLU A 566 -27.82 -13.52 -20.48
CA GLU A 566 -28.29 -14.76 -21.11
C GLU A 566 -27.17 -15.54 -21.81
N PHE A 567 -26.09 -14.87 -22.23
CA PHE A 567 -24.94 -15.51 -22.90
C PHE A 567 -23.87 -16.03 -21.97
N ILE A 568 -23.88 -15.66 -20.70
CA ILE A 568 -22.85 -16.09 -19.73
C ILE A 568 -22.74 -17.63 -19.70
N GLY A 569 -23.90 -18.29 -19.59
CA GLY A 569 -23.94 -19.76 -19.59
C GLY A 569 -23.45 -20.40 -20.89
N ALA A 570 -23.71 -19.76 -22.04
CA ALA A 570 -23.27 -20.24 -23.34
C ALA A 570 -21.75 -20.07 -23.54
N VAL A 571 -21.17 -18.98 -23.05
CA VAL A 571 -19.73 -18.73 -23.10
C VAL A 571 -18.95 -19.66 -22.16
N ILE A 572 -19.47 -19.92 -20.97
CA ILE A 572 -18.85 -20.86 -20.01
C ILE A 572 -18.99 -22.30 -20.51
N GLY A 573 -20.18 -22.68 -20.95
CA GLY A 573 -20.52 -24.03 -21.37
C GLY A 573 -20.64 -25.03 -20.22
N PRO A 574 -21.14 -26.25 -20.48
CA PRO A 574 -21.28 -27.29 -19.46
C PRO A 574 -19.96 -27.64 -18.81
N GLY A 575 -19.86 -27.43 -17.49
CA GLY A 575 -18.63 -27.67 -16.73
C GLY A 575 -17.41 -26.86 -17.17
N GLY A 576 -17.63 -25.70 -17.82
CA GLY A 576 -16.54 -24.83 -18.27
C GLY A 576 -15.85 -25.26 -19.57
N LYS A 577 -16.36 -26.27 -20.27
CA LYS A 577 -15.68 -26.85 -21.45
C LYS A 577 -15.54 -25.87 -22.62
N ILE A 578 -16.51 -24.98 -22.82
CA ILE A 578 -16.47 -24.05 -23.95
C ILE A 578 -15.42 -22.98 -23.69
N ILE A 579 -15.39 -22.36 -22.52
CA ILE A 579 -14.40 -21.35 -22.16
C ILE A 579 -12.98 -21.94 -22.16
N GLN A 580 -12.79 -23.16 -21.63
CA GLN A 580 -11.50 -23.87 -21.68
C GLN A 580 -11.04 -24.13 -23.12
N GLY A 581 -11.95 -24.60 -23.99
CA GLY A 581 -11.64 -24.82 -25.40
C GLY A 581 -11.30 -23.53 -26.17
N MET A 582 -11.92 -22.39 -25.79
CA MET A 582 -11.56 -21.09 -26.35
C MET A 582 -10.17 -20.66 -25.88
N GLN A 583 -9.85 -20.85 -24.61
CA GLN A 583 -8.51 -20.56 -24.04
C GLN A 583 -7.42 -21.40 -24.70
N GLU A 584 -7.64 -22.70 -24.90
CA GLU A 584 -6.71 -23.60 -25.59
C GLU A 584 -6.50 -23.20 -27.04
N LYS A 585 -7.56 -22.83 -27.76
CA LYS A 585 -7.47 -22.43 -29.18
C LYS A 585 -6.79 -21.10 -29.41
N SER A 586 -7.07 -20.13 -28.52
CA SER A 586 -6.54 -18.76 -28.67
C SER A 586 -5.19 -18.56 -27.99
N GLY A 587 -4.86 -19.34 -26.98
CA GLY A 587 -3.73 -19.10 -26.07
C GLY A 587 -3.96 -17.90 -25.11
N ALA A 588 -5.20 -17.37 -25.07
CA ALA A 588 -5.57 -16.30 -24.17
C ALA A 588 -6.23 -16.85 -22.89
N SER A 589 -6.09 -16.14 -21.79
CA SER A 589 -6.87 -16.36 -20.56
C SER A 589 -8.19 -15.61 -20.68
N ILE A 590 -9.30 -16.26 -20.34
CA ILE A 590 -10.64 -15.68 -20.43
C ILE A 590 -11.32 -15.86 -19.07
N SER A 591 -11.77 -14.76 -18.47
CA SER A 591 -12.60 -14.76 -17.27
C SER A 591 -13.95 -14.10 -17.56
N ILE A 592 -15.00 -14.52 -16.87
CA ILE A 592 -16.34 -13.94 -17.02
C ILE A 592 -17.01 -13.79 -15.66
N GLU A 593 -17.58 -12.61 -15.43
CA GLU A 593 -18.37 -12.31 -14.24
C GLU A 593 -19.67 -11.61 -14.59
N GLU A 594 -20.67 -11.77 -13.74
CA GLU A 594 -21.91 -10.99 -13.81
C GLU A 594 -21.75 -9.74 -12.93
N VAL A 595 -21.89 -8.57 -13.55
CA VAL A 595 -21.86 -7.27 -12.86
C VAL A 595 -23.09 -6.48 -13.32
N ASP A 596 -23.97 -6.09 -12.41
CA ASP A 596 -25.19 -5.30 -12.67
C ASP A 596 -26.07 -5.88 -13.78
N GLY A 597 -26.19 -7.20 -13.85
CA GLY A 597 -27.03 -7.88 -14.85
C GLY A 597 -26.41 -7.97 -16.24
N VAL A 598 -25.13 -7.67 -16.38
CA VAL A 598 -24.36 -7.78 -17.63
C VAL A 598 -23.19 -8.74 -17.42
N GLY A 599 -22.91 -9.60 -18.38
CA GLY A 599 -21.70 -10.43 -18.38
C GLY A 599 -20.48 -9.59 -18.79
N VAL A 600 -19.52 -9.45 -17.91
CA VAL A 600 -18.24 -8.81 -18.18
C VAL A 600 -17.22 -9.90 -18.46
N VAL A 601 -16.72 -9.95 -19.70
CA VAL A 601 -15.70 -10.92 -20.13
C VAL A 601 -14.38 -10.21 -20.26
N GLU A 602 -13.39 -10.61 -19.45
CA GLU A 602 -12.02 -10.15 -19.57
C GLU A 602 -11.18 -11.20 -20.32
N ILE A 603 -10.50 -10.74 -21.36
CA ILE A 603 -9.60 -11.55 -22.21
C ILE A 603 -8.21 -10.99 -22.07
N SER A 604 -7.25 -11.78 -21.64
CA SER A 604 -5.85 -11.39 -21.48
C SER A 604 -4.90 -12.31 -22.22
N ALA A 605 -3.93 -11.72 -22.91
CA ALA A 605 -2.84 -12.45 -23.55
C ALA A 605 -1.62 -11.54 -23.79
N SER A 606 -0.45 -12.16 -23.98
CA SER A 606 0.80 -11.45 -24.28
C SER A 606 0.93 -10.98 -25.74
N ASN A 607 0.01 -11.35 -26.63
CA ASN A 607 0.05 -10.95 -28.03
C ASN A 607 -1.37 -10.63 -28.58
N LYS A 608 -1.40 -9.82 -29.63
CA LYS A 608 -2.64 -9.34 -30.21
C LYS A 608 -3.43 -10.46 -30.92
N ASP A 609 -2.76 -11.39 -31.59
CA ASP A 609 -3.41 -12.45 -32.36
C ASP A 609 -4.23 -13.37 -31.44
N ALA A 610 -3.72 -13.68 -30.25
CA ALA A 610 -4.42 -14.44 -29.24
C ALA A 610 -5.69 -13.72 -28.76
N ILE A 611 -5.59 -12.40 -28.50
CA ILE A 611 -6.73 -11.56 -28.14
C ILE A 611 -7.78 -11.55 -29.23
N ASP A 612 -7.39 -11.25 -30.47
CA ASP A 612 -8.30 -11.14 -31.61
C ASP A 612 -9.01 -12.48 -31.87
N THR A 613 -8.29 -13.60 -31.73
CA THR A 613 -8.86 -14.95 -31.83
C THR A 613 -9.90 -15.21 -30.74
N ALA A 614 -9.59 -14.91 -29.48
CA ALA A 614 -10.50 -15.10 -28.36
C ALA A 614 -11.75 -14.21 -28.48
N VAL A 615 -11.55 -12.92 -28.86
CA VAL A 615 -12.65 -11.98 -29.14
C VAL A 615 -13.55 -12.49 -30.25
N GLY A 616 -12.97 -13.00 -31.33
CA GLY A 616 -13.72 -13.58 -32.45
C GLY A 616 -14.56 -14.78 -32.02
N LEU A 617 -14.00 -15.69 -31.22
CA LEU A 617 -14.71 -16.86 -30.70
C LEU A 617 -15.90 -16.46 -29.80
N ILE A 618 -15.69 -15.49 -28.89
CA ILE A 618 -16.76 -15.02 -28.00
C ILE A 618 -17.83 -14.30 -28.77
N LYS A 619 -17.46 -13.38 -29.69
CA LYS A 619 -18.42 -12.69 -30.56
C LYS A 619 -19.25 -13.65 -31.37
N GLY A 620 -18.68 -14.75 -31.87
CA GLY A 620 -19.42 -15.80 -32.56
C GLY A 620 -20.50 -16.44 -31.69
N ILE A 621 -20.25 -16.69 -30.40
CA ILE A 621 -21.22 -17.27 -29.47
C ILE A 621 -22.36 -16.28 -29.17
N VAL A 622 -22.04 -15.00 -28.95
CA VAL A 622 -23.01 -13.97 -28.55
C VAL A 622 -23.71 -13.32 -29.73
N ALA A 623 -23.29 -13.61 -30.97
CA ALA A 623 -23.94 -13.04 -32.17
C ALA A 623 -25.43 -13.40 -32.23
N MET A 624 -26.29 -12.42 -32.29
CA MET A 624 -27.73 -12.62 -32.55
C MET A 624 -27.96 -12.71 -34.04
N PRO A 625 -28.65 -13.75 -34.53
CA PRO A 625 -29.00 -13.83 -35.94
C PRO A 625 -30.10 -12.80 -36.26
N GLU A 626 -29.87 -12.00 -37.30
CA GLU A 626 -30.82 -11.00 -37.79
C GLU A 626 -31.50 -11.48 -39.06
N VAL A 627 -32.85 -11.36 -39.10
CA VAL A 627 -33.63 -11.71 -40.28
C VAL A 627 -33.32 -10.72 -41.39
N GLY A 628 -32.91 -11.26 -42.54
CA GLY A 628 -32.53 -10.46 -43.71
C GLY A 628 -31.02 -10.42 -43.97
N GLU A 629 -30.21 -10.77 -43.00
CA GLU A 629 -28.74 -10.83 -43.11
C GLU A 629 -28.25 -12.10 -43.82
N VAL A 630 -27.09 -11.99 -44.44
CA VAL A 630 -26.43 -13.06 -45.21
C VAL A 630 -25.27 -13.63 -44.41
N TYR A 631 -25.20 -14.94 -44.27
CA TYR A 631 -24.20 -15.66 -43.50
C TYR A 631 -23.44 -16.67 -44.36
N GLN A 632 -22.16 -16.83 -44.10
CA GLN A 632 -21.38 -17.96 -44.61
C GLN A 632 -21.54 -19.11 -43.60
N GLY A 633 -22.22 -20.17 -44.01
CA GLY A 633 -22.47 -21.32 -43.14
C GLY A 633 -21.82 -22.60 -43.69
N LYS A 634 -21.78 -23.61 -42.85
CA LYS A 634 -21.31 -24.95 -43.18
C LYS A 634 -22.45 -25.93 -43.03
N ILE A 635 -22.63 -26.81 -44.01
CA ILE A 635 -23.66 -27.85 -43.96
C ILE A 635 -23.32 -28.83 -42.87
N SER A 636 -24.14 -28.92 -41.83
CA SER A 636 -23.97 -29.83 -40.67
C SER A 636 -24.60 -31.18 -40.90
N SER A 637 -25.72 -31.25 -41.66
CA SER A 637 -26.36 -32.52 -42.05
C SER A 637 -27.25 -32.35 -43.24
N VAL A 638 -27.41 -33.43 -44.05
CA VAL A 638 -28.27 -33.46 -45.19
C VAL A 638 -29.46 -34.40 -44.94
N MET A 639 -30.70 -33.92 -45.13
CA MET A 639 -31.93 -34.62 -44.89
C MET A 639 -32.80 -34.64 -46.18
N PRO A 640 -33.74 -35.56 -46.34
CA PRO A 640 -34.58 -35.67 -47.56
C PRO A 640 -35.36 -34.41 -47.91
N TYR A 641 -35.57 -33.49 -46.93
CA TYR A 641 -36.35 -32.28 -47.08
C TYR A 641 -35.49 -30.98 -47.12
N GLY A 642 -34.17 -31.09 -47.01
CA GLY A 642 -33.24 -29.95 -47.00
C GLY A 642 -31.97 -30.23 -46.22
N CYS A 643 -31.16 -29.22 -45.98
CA CYS A 643 -29.96 -29.33 -45.16
C CYS A 643 -30.05 -28.47 -43.92
N PHE A 644 -29.41 -28.89 -42.84
CA PHE A 644 -29.10 -28.03 -41.73
C PHE A 644 -27.76 -27.36 -42.00
N VAL A 645 -27.71 -26.06 -41.83
CA VAL A 645 -26.52 -25.24 -42.05
C VAL A 645 -26.18 -24.54 -40.74
N GLU A 646 -24.99 -24.80 -40.20
CA GLU A 646 -24.43 -24.02 -39.11
C GLU A 646 -23.97 -22.67 -39.71
N PHE A 647 -24.76 -21.64 -39.50
CA PHE A 647 -24.52 -20.30 -40.08
C PHE A 647 -23.94 -19.31 -39.08
N LEU A 648 -23.99 -19.64 -37.79
CA LEU A 648 -23.26 -19.03 -36.67
C LEU A 648 -22.81 -20.13 -35.73
N PRO A 649 -21.70 -19.95 -34.95
CA PRO A 649 -21.22 -20.95 -34.04
C PRO A 649 -22.32 -21.47 -33.09
N GLY A 650 -22.61 -22.78 -33.16
CA GLY A 650 -23.65 -23.42 -32.38
C GLY A 650 -25.10 -23.09 -32.79
N LYS A 651 -25.32 -22.45 -33.91
CA LYS A 651 -26.68 -22.12 -34.43
C LYS A 651 -26.90 -22.72 -35.79
N ASP A 652 -27.74 -23.75 -35.83
CA ASP A 652 -28.16 -24.44 -37.05
C ASP A 652 -29.50 -23.88 -37.57
N GLY A 653 -29.54 -23.62 -38.86
CA GLY A 653 -30.76 -23.25 -39.55
C GLY A 653 -31.16 -24.25 -40.63
N LEU A 654 -32.44 -24.42 -40.82
CA LEU A 654 -32.94 -25.28 -41.90
C LEU A 654 -32.96 -24.53 -43.24
N LEU A 655 -32.14 -25.00 -44.19
CA LEU A 655 -32.20 -24.66 -45.61
C LEU A 655 -33.10 -25.71 -46.28
N HIS A 656 -34.40 -25.41 -46.38
CA HIS A 656 -35.37 -26.32 -47.00
C HIS A 656 -35.07 -26.48 -48.49
N ILE A 657 -35.36 -27.65 -49.10
CA ILE A 657 -35.08 -27.97 -50.51
C ILE A 657 -35.64 -26.93 -51.48
N SER A 658 -36.80 -26.32 -51.15
CA SER A 658 -37.40 -25.24 -51.94
C SER A 658 -36.70 -23.87 -51.84
N GLU A 659 -35.78 -23.72 -50.89
CA GLU A 659 -35.03 -22.49 -50.62
C GLU A 659 -33.56 -22.56 -51.08
N ILE A 660 -33.17 -23.67 -51.75
CA ILE A 660 -31.82 -23.86 -52.24
C ILE A 660 -31.61 -23.09 -53.56
N ASP A 661 -32.54 -23.21 -54.51
CA ASP A 661 -32.46 -22.64 -55.84
C ASP A 661 -33.86 -22.26 -56.39
N TRP A 662 -33.92 -21.49 -57.46
CA TRP A 662 -35.14 -21.23 -58.26
C TRP A 662 -35.57 -22.45 -59.07
N LYS A 663 -34.65 -23.41 -59.33
CA LYS A 663 -34.96 -24.71 -59.94
C LYS A 663 -35.56 -25.64 -58.90
N ARG A 664 -36.64 -26.33 -59.26
CA ARG A 664 -37.31 -27.33 -58.40
C ARG A 664 -36.55 -28.64 -58.44
N TYR A 665 -36.10 -29.11 -57.29
CA TYR A 665 -35.49 -30.42 -57.08
C TYR A 665 -36.51 -31.39 -56.47
N GLU A 666 -36.52 -32.68 -56.95
CA GLU A 666 -37.38 -33.70 -56.36
C GLU A 666 -36.72 -34.41 -55.19
N LYS A 667 -35.40 -34.50 -55.22
CA LYS A 667 -34.59 -35.09 -54.18
C LYS A 667 -33.44 -34.16 -53.84
N ILE A 668 -32.97 -34.23 -52.55
CA ILE A 668 -31.89 -33.38 -52.08
C ILE A 668 -30.56 -33.71 -52.74
N GLU A 669 -30.35 -35.01 -53.11
CA GLU A 669 -29.14 -35.49 -53.80
C GLU A 669 -28.91 -34.78 -55.12
N ASP A 670 -30.01 -34.37 -55.82
CA ASP A 670 -29.95 -33.67 -57.10
C ASP A 670 -29.41 -32.23 -56.98
N THR A 671 -29.29 -31.71 -55.76
CA THR A 671 -28.78 -30.35 -55.50
C THR A 671 -27.25 -30.30 -55.48
N GLY A 672 -26.57 -31.41 -55.29
CA GLY A 672 -25.10 -31.51 -55.20
C GLY A 672 -24.53 -30.91 -53.89
N LEU A 673 -25.37 -30.76 -52.85
CA LEU A 673 -24.94 -30.26 -51.56
C LEU A 673 -24.50 -31.44 -50.66
N GLU A 674 -23.32 -31.32 -50.07
CA GLU A 674 -22.72 -32.37 -49.23
C GLU A 674 -22.46 -31.86 -47.83
N GLU A 675 -22.42 -32.77 -46.84
CA GLU A 675 -22.00 -32.44 -45.46
C GLU A 675 -20.58 -31.90 -45.45
N GLY A 676 -20.36 -30.84 -44.65
CA GLY A 676 -19.08 -30.17 -44.55
C GLY A 676 -18.85 -29.07 -45.60
N GLN A 677 -19.69 -28.92 -46.60
CA GLN A 677 -19.59 -27.89 -47.63
C GLN A 677 -19.90 -26.51 -47.08
N GLN A 678 -19.12 -25.49 -47.48
CA GLN A 678 -19.38 -24.07 -47.21
C GLN A 678 -20.46 -23.55 -48.17
N ILE A 679 -21.45 -22.83 -47.64
CA ILE A 679 -22.55 -22.30 -48.40
C ILE A 679 -22.97 -20.92 -47.86
N GLU A 680 -23.26 -20.00 -48.78
CA GLU A 680 -23.78 -18.70 -48.43
C GLU A 680 -25.31 -18.77 -48.35
N VAL A 681 -25.88 -18.32 -47.22
CA VAL A 681 -27.33 -18.39 -46.95
C VAL A 681 -27.83 -17.09 -46.32
N LYS A 682 -29.07 -16.76 -46.63
CA LYS A 682 -29.76 -15.62 -46.03
C LYS A 682 -30.74 -16.12 -44.97
N LEU A 683 -30.74 -15.52 -43.78
CA LEU A 683 -31.74 -15.79 -42.78
C LEU A 683 -33.05 -15.12 -43.16
N ILE A 684 -34.10 -15.89 -43.48
CA ILE A 684 -35.35 -15.36 -43.95
C ILE A 684 -36.45 -15.29 -42.88
N ASP A 685 -36.37 -16.11 -41.85
CA ASP A 685 -37.37 -16.14 -40.78
C ASP A 685 -36.84 -16.84 -39.53
N ILE A 686 -37.35 -16.43 -38.37
CA ILE A 686 -37.14 -17.10 -37.09
C ILE A 686 -38.52 -17.51 -36.57
N ASP A 687 -38.77 -18.81 -36.44
CA ASP A 687 -40.02 -19.31 -35.89
C ASP A 687 -40.15 -18.92 -34.41
N GLN A 688 -41.02 -17.99 -34.10
CA GLN A 688 -41.21 -17.44 -32.74
C GLN A 688 -41.70 -18.48 -31.71
N LYS A 689 -42.25 -19.62 -32.12
CA LYS A 689 -42.73 -20.67 -31.21
C LYS A 689 -41.68 -21.73 -30.90
N THR A 690 -40.82 -22.02 -31.87
CA THR A 690 -39.87 -23.11 -31.79
C THR A 690 -38.40 -22.61 -31.73
N GLY A 691 -38.18 -21.30 -31.98
CA GLY A 691 -36.84 -20.70 -32.05
C GLY A 691 -36.00 -21.17 -33.25
N LYS A 692 -36.60 -21.88 -34.23
CA LYS A 692 -35.88 -22.46 -35.37
C LYS A 692 -35.63 -21.42 -36.45
N PHE A 693 -34.40 -21.42 -36.97
CA PHE A 693 -33.97 -20.53 -38.04
C PHE A 693 -34.27 -21.14 -39.40
N LYS A 694 -34.84 -20.30 -40.31
CA LYS A 694 -35.08 -20.67 -41.68
C LYS A 694 -34.15 -19.91 -42.60
N LEU A 695 -33.40 -20.66 -43.38
CA LEU A 695 -32.38 -20.14 -44.29
C LEU A 695 -32.85 -20.25 -45.76
N SER A 696 -32.35 -19.36 -46.59
CA SER A 696 -32.59 -19.40 -48.03
C SER A 696 -31.30 -19.04 -48.78
N ARG A 697 -30.86 -19.90 -49.70
CA ARG A 697 -29.85 -19.60 -50.70
C ARG A 697 -30.52 -18.98 -51.94
N ARG A 698 -31.72 -19.42 -52.26
CA ARG A 698 -32.54 -18.90 -53.37
C ARG A 698 -32.68 -17.38 -53.32
N ALA A 699 -32.83 -16.82 -52.16
CA ALA A 699 -32.94 -15.36 -51.96
C ALA A 699 -31.69 -14.57 -52.38
N LEU A 700 -30.54 -15.22 -52.54
CA LEU A 700 -29.27 -14.66 -52.99
C LEU A 700 -29.05 -14.81 -54.51
N LEU A 701 -29.79 -15.73 -55.15
CA LEU A 701 -29.66 -16.02 -56.57
C LEU A 701 -30.56 -15.08 -57.40
N PRO A 702 -30.08 -14.64 -58.59
CA PRO A 702 -30.92 -13.82 -59.48
C PRO A 702 -32.18 -14.58 -59.92
N LYS A 703 -33.32 -13.94 -59.80
CA LYS A 703 -34.59 -14.53 -60.18
C LYS A 703 -34.64 -14.74 -61.72
N PRO A 704 -34.92 -15.96 -62.25
CA PRO A 704 -34.96 -16.22 -63.65
C PRO A 704 -36.11 -15.41 -64.32
N GLU A 705 -35.86 -14.88 -65.53
CA GLU A 705 -36.87 -14.17 -66.29
C GLU A 705 -38.09 -15.11 -66.64
N GLY A 706 -39.33 -14.73 -66.25
CA GLY A 706 -40.54 -15.52 -66.50
C GLY A 706 -40.93 -16.49 -65.38
N TYR A 707 -40.23 -16.52 -64.24
CA TYR A 707 -40.63 -17.39 -63.10
C TYR A 707 -41.99 -16.95 -62.52
N LYS A 708 -43.02 -17.85 -62.64
CA LYS A 708 -44.32 -17.71 -61.96
C LYS A 708 -44.28 -18.49 -60.65
N GLU A 709 -44.55 -17.84 -59.53
CA GLU A 709 -44.73 -18.55 -58.25
C GLU A 709 -45.91 -19.55 -58.36
N PRO A 710 -45.68 -20.81 -57.88
CA PRO A 710 -46.80 -21.76 -57.86
C PRO A 710 -47.86 -21.28 -56.85
N GLU A 711 -49.11 -21.18 -57.27
CA GLU A 711 -50.24 -20.86 -56.39
C GLU A 711 -50.29 -21.76 -55.19
N ARG A 712 -50.24 -21.19 -53.97
CA ARG A 712 -50.41 -21.91 -52.71
C ARG A 712 -51.82 -22.52 -52.69
N ARG A 713 -51.97 -23.81 -52.83
CA ARG A 713 -53.26 -24.50 -52.57
C ARG A 713 -53.60 -24.28 -51.08
N PRO A 714 -54.85 -23.84 -50.76
CA PRO A 714 -55.32 -23.67 -49.42
C PRO A 714 -55.28 -25.03 -48.69
N ARG A 715 -54.72 -25.03 -47.48
CA ARG A 715 -54.76 -26.24 -46.62
C ARG A 715 -56.21 -26.62 -46.34
N PRO A 716 -56.61 -27.91 -46.45
CA PRO A 716 -57.92 -28.35 -46.04
C PRO A 716 -58.12 -28.14 -44.54
N ASP A 717 -59.26 -27.54 -44.22
CA ASP A 717 -59.67 -27.27 -42.85
C ASP A 717 -59.82 -28.56 -42.09
N ARG A 718 -59.08 -28.74 -41.00
CA ARG A 718 -59.17 -29.91 -40.09
C ARG A 718 -60.40 -29.66 -39.20
N GLY A 719 -61.50 -30.23 -39.58
CA GLY A 719 -62.73 -30.28 -38.81
C GLY A 719 -62.54 -30.65 -37.36
N GLU A 720 -63.35 -30.01 -36.56
CA GLU A 720 -63.53 -30.20 -35.12
C GLU A 720 -63.59 -31.64 -34.68
N ARG A 721 -62.71 -32.07 -33.82
CA ARG A 721 -62.89 -33.30 -33.01
C ARG A 721 -63.68 -32.96 -31.74
N ARG A 722 -64.94 -33.47 -31.70
CA ARG A 722 -65.79 -33.48 -30.50
C ARG A 722 -65.09 -34.19 -29.34
N PRO A 723 -65.37 -33.79 -28.12
CA PRO A 723 -64.74 -34.38 -26.93
C PRO A 723 -65.45 -35.70 -26.58
N ARG A 724 -64.63 -36.66 -26.10
CA ARG A 724 -65.07 -37.75 -25.23
C ARG A 724 -64.25 -37.72 -23.94
#